data_3ffac706802f495a1946de2e2d541d0b
#
_entry.id   3ffac706802f495a1946de2e2d541d0b
#
_cell.length_a   1.000
_cell.length_b   1.000
_cell.length_c   1.000
_cell.angle_alpha   90.00
_cell.angle_beta   90.00
_cell.angle_gamma   90.00
#
_symmetry.space_group_name_H-M   'P 1'
#
loop_
_entity.id
_entity.type
_entity.pdbx_description
1 polymer ?
#
loop_
_entity_poly.entity_id
_entity_poly.type
_entity_poly.pdbx_seq_one_letter_code
_entity_poly.pdbx_strand_id
1 'polypeptide(L)'
;MQNRPTFSALALLLVAAFTSACGSSDSPSTPGVEGQNPSTPGQTPGQNPGQNPGQMPGQNPGQLPDSNTDALSHTGIPVTQLSVNPENTSLFSATGRDKAAALTADIGLIYSVVENQGGDAFTGNGGPTCSSLGAQYNSCSVTNIHMKNASGSLNDGNWKLYFHSIRRILRVDSDEFSVSHVNGDLNYLEPTENFSGFDAAVKTIGLVTEFNHLIESDFMPRYWLARDTGEVTLIANTDDDTNENQYATPIAGDNQRAFNGETTPLATAASRFTKNQPTQAIVDSSPLNTAQLQSRIIPQPRSVVLGTGSLSIAGGFSFAGTALSPGNIAALQARQASFMSTANGTPFNAIIDNTLNTDSYRLVVNESGIRLTGSDRQALFNGAQSLLGMVQIGTGTIPYVTIDDSPRFTFRGMHLDVARNFQSVDSVKTLLDQMAAYKLNKLHLHLSDDEGWRLEIPSLPELTSVGAVRSFQLDAAGRVTEIAGLMPQLGSGPQSDNQGSGFFTAAQFVELLQYAADREISIIPELDMPAHARAAVVAMRARAVNLGDANNLDVRVDDPADTSRYLTIQHYNDGILNPCVAGTYNLITNVVNDVNAMYTQAGQTLDVWHMGGDEARNVFTGGGFQDGDIDRSAWDFPWEQSPACASFIQNTAEVSSRNDLQPYFVKRVAQIVADAGIPAMYAYQDIYDLLNATELATQRAGVGFWEPISSGEGANNINGFSNRGFETVVTVPDFLYFDFPQEVDPEERGYYWATRFTDTRKVFGFAPENLPQNAETSLNREGQQWSATGSEANLGFIGMQGQLWGETVRTAEQMDYMLYPRLLALAERAWHKAPWELDYQPGRSFSGTTTFVSKDTLEADYAGFAQALALKELPKLDAASIRYRISVPGASSQNGVLVMNSDFPGLPLEYSTDGANFIPYAPGTNAAGVLAVRAKSTDGARVGRADAFP
;
A
#
# COMPACT_ATOMS: atom_id res chain seq x y z
N MET A 1 30.41 -28.50 -9.00
CA MET A 1 30.40 -28.18 -7.59
C MET A 1 30.91 -26.74 -7.48
N GLN A 2 30.12 -25.80 -7.93
CA GLN A 2 30.44 -24.38 -7.90
C GLN A 2 29.30 -23.70 -7.16
N ASN A 3 29.69 -22.97 -6.12
CA ASN A 3 28.81 -22.15 -5.31
C ASN A 3 28.13 -21.09 -6.21
N ARG A 4 26.83 -21.12 -6.26
CA ARG A 4 26.04 -20.01 -6.77
C ARG A 4 25.72 -19.13 -5.57
N PRO A 5 25.83 -17.81 -5.67
CA PRO A 5 25.41 -16.91 -4.62
C PRO A 5 23.87 -16.89 -4.55
N THR A 6 23.37 -17.11 -3.37
CA THR A 6 21.97 -16.92 -2.98
C THR A 6 21.63 -15.43 -3.02
N PHE A 7 20.44 -15.12 -3.53
CA PHE A 7 19.81 -13.80 -3.54
C PHE A 7 19.46 -13.34 -2.11
N SER A 8 20.43 -12.86 -1.37
CA SER A 8 20.26 -12.29 -0.02
C SER A 8 21.05 -11.01 0.16
N ALA A 9 21.01 -10.11 -0.81
CA ALA A 9 21.90 -8.96 -0.78
C ALA A 9 21.21 -7.64 -1.12
N LEU A 10 19.98 -7.39 -0.69
CA LEU A 10 19.37 -6.10 -0.98
C LEU A 10 19.13 -5.19 0.23
N ALA A 11 19.45 -5.64 1.43
CA ALA A 11 19.35 -4.79 2.61
C ALA A 11 20.64 -4.69 3.44
N LEU A 12 21.74 -5.35 3.06
CA LEU A 12 22.88 -5.54 4.00
C LEU A 12 24.29 -5.37 3.42
N LEU A 13 24.51 -4.44 2.51
CA LEU A 13 25.86 -4.21 1.99
C LEU A 13 26.48 -2.87 2.39
N LEU A 14 26.19 -2.35 3.59
CA LEU A 14 26.85 -1.13 4.09
C LEU A 14 27.17 -1.12 5.59
N VAL A 15 27.30 -2.26 6.25
CA VAL A 15 27.82 -2.30 7.63
C VAL A 15 28.90 -3.36 7.76
N ALA A 16 30.04 -3.12 7.18
CA ALA A 16 31.27 -3.82 7.56
C ALA A 16 32.50 -3.05 7.10
N ALA A 17 32.86 -2.01 7.79
CA ALA A 17 34.26 -1.60 8.01
C ALA A 17 34.34 -0.45 9.00
N PHE A 18 34.88 -0.72 10.12
CA PHE A 18 35.65 0.08 11.08
C PHE A 18 35.22 -0.13 12.53
N THR A 19 35.77 -1.17 13.11
CA THR A 19 36.10 -1.21 14.52
C THR A 19 37.54 -0.76 14.68
N SER A 20 37.75 0.26 15.49
CA SER A 20 38.83 0.35 16.51
C SER A 20 39.08 1.80 16.91
N ALA A 21 38.83 2.16 18.12
CA ALA A 21 39.79 2.54 19.15
C ALA A 21 39.19 3.46 20.21
N CYS A 22 39.34 3.00 21.43
CA CYS A 22 39.04 3.67 22.68
C CYS A 22 39.84 4.96 22.94
N GLY A 23 39.27 5.83 23.78
CA GLY A 23 40.03 6.87 24.45
C GLY A 23 39.17 7.80 25.32
N SER A 24 39.21 7.54 26.61
CA SER A 24 38.52 8.17 27.73
C SER A 24 38.88 9.65 28.00
N SER A 25 37.94 10.38 28.57
CA SER A 25 38.00 11.07 29.90
C SER A 25 37.57 12.55 29.95
N ASP A 26 36.71 12.77 30.91
CA ASP A 26 36.56 13.92 31.84
C ASP A 26 35.86 15.21 31.44
N SER A 27 34.70 15.36 32.10
CA SER A 27 34.06 16.65 32.44
C SER A 27 34.90 17.47 33.46
N PRO A 28 34.70 18.79 33.76
CA PRO A 28 33.42 19.27 34.29
C PRO A 28 33.09 20.77 34.09
N SER A 29 31.86 21.11 34.52
CA SER A 29 31.39 22.32 35.22
C SER A 29 30.95 23.56 34.46
N THR A 30 29.65 23.88 34.71
CA THR A 30 28.95 25.16 34.67
C THR A 30 29.58 26.28 35.50
N PRO A 31 29.24 27.61 35.38
CA PRO A 31 27.90 28.16 35.63
C PRO A 31 27.50 29.37 34.75
N GLY A 32 26.23 29.64 34.42
CA GLY A 32 25.22 30.37 35.17
C GLY A 32 25.11 31.86 34.86
N VAL A 33 23.87 32.34 34.70
CA VAL A 33 23.25 33.60 35.15
C VAL A 33 22.56 34.46 34.09
N GLU A 34 21.20 34.45 34.19
CA GLU A 34 20.23 35.58 34.15
C GLU A 34 20.29 36.63 33.00
N GLY A 35 19.22 37.07 32.37
CA GLY A 35 17.88 37.37 32.78
C GLY A 35 17.24 38.41 31.86
N GLN A 36 15.94 38.40 31.87
CA GLN A 36 15.01 39.54 31.60
C GLN A 36 14.38 39.70 30.22
N ASN A 37 13.08 39.33 30.22
CA ASN A 37 12.00 39.94 29.43
C ASN A 37 11.74 41.43 29.86
N PRO A 38 11.05 42.35 29.10
CA PRO A 38 9.61 42.24 29.00
C PRO A 38 8.91 42.88 27.77
N SER A 39 7.60 42.50 27.65
CA SER A 39 6.42 43.34 27.32
C SER A 39 5.91 43.47 25.91
N THR A 40 4.75 42.93 25.70
CA THR A 40 3.62 43.27 24.82
C THR A 40 3.05 44.67 25.11
N PRO A 41 2.20 45.33 24.25
CA PRO A 41 0.81 44.92 23.97
C PRO A 41 0.27 45.24 22.53
N GLY A 42 -0.61 44.47 21.98
CA GLY A 42 -2.05 44.60 21.97
C GLY A 42 -2.70 45.41 20.85
N GLN A 43 -3.54 44.79 20.01
CA GLN A 43 -4.92 45.21 19.75
C GLN A 43 -5.49 44.50 18.49
N THR A 44 -6.53 43.73 18.69
CA THR A 44 -7.63 43.46 17.72
C THR A 44 -8.65 44.59 17.81
N PRO A 45 -9.71 44.80 16.93
CA PRO A 45 -10.48 43.80 16.19
C PRO A 45 -11.08 44.30 14.84
N GLY A 46 -11.80 43.44 14.11
CA GLY A 46 -12.73 43.88 13.06
C GLY A 46 -13.27 42.77 12.17
N GLN A 47 -14.41 42.25 12.51
CA GLN A 47 -15.24 41.36 11.67
C GLN A 47 -15.82 42.07 10.47
N ASN A 48 -15.97 41.45 9.34
CA ASN A 48 -17.28 41.20 8.73
C ASN A 48 -17.24 40.28 7.50
N PRO A 49 -18.36 39.63 7.16
CA PRO A 49 -18.39 38.38 6.43
C PRO A 49 -18.87 38.54 4.97
N GLY A 50 -18.50 37.54 4.16
CA GLY A 50 -19.22 37.16 2.96
C GLY A 50 -18.80 37.85 1.69
N GLN A 51 -18.15 37.03 0.82
CA GLN A 51 -18.48 37.03 -0.62
C GLN A 51 -17.86 35.83 -1.32
N ASN A 52 -18.63 35.21 -2.19
CA ASN A 52 -18.31 34.11 -3.09
C ASN A 52 -16.99 34.31 -3.84
N PRO A 53 -16.25 33.24 -4.20
CA PRO A 53 -15.08 33.35 -5.05
C PRO A 53 -15.51 33.54 -6.50
N GLY A 54 -15.49 34.76 -6.95
CA GLY A 54 -15.56 35.15 -8.34
C GLY A 54 -14.15 35.33 -8.89
N GLN A 55 -13.95 34.83 -10.08
CA GLN A 55 -12.86 35.03 -11.03
C GLN A 55 -11.79 36.06 -10.67
N MET A 56 -10.54 35.59 -10.54
CA MET A 56 -9.39 36.50 -10.54
C MET A 56 -9.17 37.11 -11.94
N PRO A 57 -8.87 38.42 -12.04
CA PRO A 57 -8.47 39.04 -13.30
C PRO A 57 -7.04 38.60 -13.65
N GLY A 58 -6.82 38.32 -14.94
CA GLY A 58 -5.53 37.92 -15.46
C GLY A 58 -4.39 38.89 -15.07
N GLN A 59 -3.42 38.37 -14.38
CA GLN A 59 -2.08 38.93 -14.35
C GLN A 59 -1.20 38.09 -15.25
N ASN A 60 -0.55 38.73 -16.20
CA ASN A 60 0.54 38.16 -16.98
C ASN A 60 1.58 37.58 -16.00
N PRO A 61 1.98 36.31 -16.15
CA PRO A 61 3.09 35.78 -15.38
C PRO A 61 4.35 36.54 -15.80
N GLY A 62 4.90 37.32 -14.87
CA GLY A 62 6.20 37.95 -15.07
C GLY A 62 7.24 36.85 -15.39
N GLN A 63 8.01 37.07 -16.44
CA GLN A 63 9.20 36.24 -16.75
C GLN A 63 10.06 36.10 -15.50
N LEU A 64 10.25 34.86 -15.04
CA LEU A 64 11.26 34.54 -14.06
C LEU A 64 12.65 34.86 -14.64
N PRO A 65 13.59 35.34 -13.83
CA PRO A 65 14.95 35.62 -14.32
C PRO A 65 15.62 34.33 -14.82
N ASP A 66 16.30 34.42 -15.95
CA ASP A 66 16.95 33.34 -16.69
C ASP A 66 18.16 32.66 -16.01
N SER A 67 18.26 32.65 -14.69
CA SER A 67 19.37 32.01 -14.00
C SER A 67 18.87 31.07 -12.91
N ASN A 68 18.65 29.84 -13.23
CA ASN A 68 18.27 28.67 -12.43
C ASN A 68 16.84 28.13 -12.64
N THR A 69 16.34 28.13 -13.86
CA THR A 69 15.08 27.48 -14.21
C THR A 69 15.15 25.95 -14.23
N ASP A 70 16.34 25.37 -14.12
CA ASP A 70 16.52 23.90 -14.14
C ASP A 70 16.00 23.19 -12.89
N ALA A 71 15.81 23.92 -11.78
CA ALA A 71 15.26 23.36 -10.54
C ALA A 71 13.74 23.17 -10.55
N LEU A 72 13.02 23.83 -11.47
CA LEU A 72 11.55 23.76 -11.55
C LEU A 72 11.04 23.14 -12.86
N SER A 73 11.91 22.80 -13.78
CA SER A 73 11.56 22.18 -15.04
C SER A 73 12.33 20.88 -15.22
N HIS A 74 11.61 19.79 -15.37
CA HIS A 74 12.23 18.50 -15.68
C HIS A 74 12.44 18.39 -17.17
N THR A 75 13.71 18.34 -17.59
CA THR A 75 14.05 17.91 -18.94
C THR A 75 14.12 16.40 -18.93
N GLY A 76 13.43 15.74 -19.87
CA GLY A 76 13.55 14.28 -20.00
C GLY A 76 15.02 13.84 -20.10
N ILE A 77 15.36 12.78 -19.37
CA ILE A 77 16.69 12.15 -19.46
C ILE A 77 16.63 11.15 -20.61
N PRO A 78 17.44 11.30 -21.68
CA PRO A 78 17.42 10.37 -22.80
C PRO A 78 17.79 8.95 -22.36
N VAL A 79 16.96 7.98 -22.71
CA VAL A 79 17.25 6.56 -22.53
C VAL A 79 18.24 6.13 -23.63
N THR A 80 19.22 5.32 -23.28
CA THR A 80 20.23 4.85 -24.23
C THR A 80 19.60 4.18 -25.44
N GLN A 81 19.79 4.74 -26.60
CA GLN A 81 19.47 4.08 -27.87
C GLN A 81 20.62 3.15 -28.28
N LEU A 82 20.34 1.86 -28.35
CA LEU A 82 21.25 0.93 -29.00
C LEU A 82 20.70 0.65 -30.38
N SER A 83 21.57 0.73 -31.37
CA SER A 83 21.23 0.41 -32.75
C SER A 83 20.71 -1.03 -32.82
N VAL A 84 19.45 -1.16 -33.19
CA VAL A 84 18.80 -2.46 -33.38
C VAL A 84 19.37 -3.11 -34.63
N ASN A 85 19.67 -4.40 -34.55
CA ASN A 85 19.81 -5.21 -35.75
C ASN A 85 18.38 -5.41 -36.34
N PRO A 86 18.04 -4.82 -37.47
CA PRO A 86 16.71 -4.86 -38.05
C PRO A 86 16.23 -6.28 -38.42
N GLU A 87 17.08 -7.29 -38.33
CA GLU A 87 16.75 -8.69 -38.65
C GLU A 87 16.07 -9.44 -37.48
N ASN A 88 15.96 -8.85 -36.28
CA ASN A 88 15.35 -9.53 -35.15
C ASN A 88 13.84 -9.23 -35.04
N THR A 89 13.09 -9.65 -36.07
CA THR A 89 11.61 -9.52 -36.13
C THR A 89 10.86 -10.38 -35.10
N SER A 90 11.55 -11.23 -34.34
CA SER A 90 10.94 -12.09 -33.31
C SER A 90 10.52 -11.35 -32.04
N LEU A 91 10.92 -10.07 -31.85
CA LEU A 91 10.57 -9.22 -30.74
C LEU A 91 9.18 -8.56 -30.85
N PHE A 92 8.45 -8.77 -31.95
CA PHE A 92 7.16 -8.13 -32.17
C PHE A 92 5.99 -9.10 -31.97
N SER A 93 5.09 -8.77 -31.03
CA SER A 93 3.86 -9.53 -30.83
C SER A 93 2.85 -9.21 -31.93
N ALA A 94 2.51 -10.18 -32.76
CA ALA A 94 1.45 -10.05 -33.77
C ALA A 94 0.08 -9.78 -33.11
N THR A 95 -0.20 -10.43 -31.98
CA THR A 95 -1.48 -10.32 -31.26
C THR A 95 -1.77 -8.89 -30.78
N GLY A 96 -0.78 -8.22 -30.20
CA GLY A 96 -0.93 -6.81 -29.75
C GLY A 96 -1.15 -5.86 -30.92
N ARG A 97 -0.43 -6.07 -32.03
CA ARG A 97 -0.60 -5.29 -33.26
C ARG A 97 -1.99 -5.48 -33.88
N ASP A 98 -2.50 -6.70 -33.94
CA ASP A 98 -3.83 -7.01 -34.50
C ASP A 98 -4.92 -6.38 -33.64
N LYS A 99 -4.77 -6.43 -32.30
CA LYS A 99 -5.69 -5.77 -31.37
C LYS A 99 -5.69 -4.25 -31.56
N ALA A 100 -4.51 -3.62 -31.71
CA ALA A 100 -4.41 -2.19 -32.02
C ALA A 100 -5.07 -1.85 -33.35
N ALA A 101 -4.87 -2.66 -34.41
CA ALA A 101 -5.49 -2.45 -35.71
C ALA A 101 -7.03 -2.53 -35.64
N ALA A 102 -7.57 -3.38 -34.76
CA ALA A 102 -9.00 -3.58 -34.60
C ALA A 102 -9.70 -2.46 -33.81
N LEU A 103 -8.98 -1.57 -33.12
CA LEU A 103 -9.56 -0.42 -32.44
C LEU A 103 -10.39 0.43 -33.42
N THR A 104 -11.53 0.94 -32.97
CA THR A 104 -12.39 1.80 -33.80
C THR A 104 -11.90 3.25 -33.87
N ALA A 105 -11.17 3.70 -32.89
CA ALA A 105 -10.60 5.04 -32.81
C ALA A 105 -9.56 5.29 -33.91
N ASP A 106 -9.41 6.53 -34.33
CA ASP A 106 -8.37 6.96 -35.29
C ASP A 106 -6.98 6.79 -34.68
N ILE A 107 -6.79 7.28 -33.48
CA ILE A 107 -5.59 7.09 -32.67
C ILE A 107 -5.93 6.14 -31.52
N GLY A 108 -5.11 5.13 -31.32
CA GLY A 108 -5.27 4.15 -30.25
C GLY A 108 -3.94 3.47 -29.92
N LEU A 109 -3.89 2.80 -28.78
CA LEU A 109 -2.67 2.18 -28.30
C LEU A 109 -2.97 0.85 -27.61
N ILE A 110 -2.13 -0.16 -27.87
CA ILE A 110 -2.11 -1.44 -27.15
C ILE A 110 -0.69 -1.71 -26.64
N TYR A 111 -0.58 -2.05 -25.37
CA TYR A 111 0.66 -2.52 -24.75
C TYR A 111 0.71 -4.05 -24.75
N SER A 112 1.87 -4.64 -24.91
CA SER A 112 2.03 -6.10 -24.86
C SER A 112 3.37 -6.52 -24.28
N VAL A 113 3.39 -7.62 -23.51
CA VAL A 113 4.61 -8.29 -23.06
C VAL A 113 5.01 -9.31 -24.10
N VAL A 114 6.27 -9.24 -24.54
CA VAL A 114 6.86 -10.21 -25.49
C VAL A 114 7.62 -11.29 -24.75
N GLU A 115 8.47 -10.89 -23.80
CA GLU A 115 9.37 -11.76 -23.08
C GLU A 115 9.56 -11.26 -21.64
N ASN A 116 9.22 -12.09 -20.66
CA ASN A 116 9.32 -11.78 -19.24
C ASN A 116 10.40 -12.60 -18.51
N GLN A 117 10.96 -13.60 -19.18
CA GLN A 117 11.93 -14.51 -18.57
C GLN A 117 13.37 -14.00 -18.70
N GLY A 118 13.51 -12.69 -18.96
CA GLY A 118 14.78 -12.06 -19.23
C GLY A 118 15.73 -12.15 -18.05
N GLY A 119 16.75 -12.81 -18.26
CA GLY A 119 18.07 -12.62 -17.73
C GLY A 119 18.96 -12.36 -18.92
N ASP A 120 20.27 -12.54 -18.80
CA ASP A 120 21.19 -12.43 -19.94
C ASP A 120 20.81 -13.33 -21.14
N ALA A 121 19.83 -14.22 -20.97
CA ALA A 121 19.40 -15.19 -21.98
C ALA A 121 18.58 -14.60 -23.13
N PHE A 122 17.80 -13.52 -22.91
CA PHE A 122 16.97 -12.98 -23.99
C PHE A 122 17.76 -12.17 -25.04
N THR A 123 18.94 -11.74 -24.66
CA THR A 123 19.80 -10.95 -25.55
C THR A 123 20.44 -11.75 -26.67
N GLY A 124 20.29 -13.07 -26.67
CA GLY A 124 20.74 -14.03 -27.71
C GLY A 124 22.03 -13.70 -28.46
N ASN A 125 22.96 -14.63 -28.59
CA ASN A 125 24.14 -14.56 -29.48
C ASN A 125 25.01 -13.29 -29.40
N GLY A 126 25.31 -12.81 -28.18
CA GLY A 126 26.29 -11.73 -27.99
C GLY A 126 25.69 -10.31 -28.01
N GLY A 127 24.41 -10.19 -27.82
CA GLY A 127 23.73 -8.91 -27.56
C GLY A 127 24.02 -8.38 -26.15
N PRO A 128 23.54 -7.15 -25.81
CA PRO A 128 23.73 -6.58 -24.49
C PRO A 128 22.97 -7.37 -23.43
N THR A 129 23.54 -7.53 -22.25
CA THR A 129 22.88 -8.14 -21.10
C THR A 129 22.03 -7.13 -20.35
N CYS A 130 21.06 -7.59 -19.53
CA CYS A 130 20.30 -6.70 -18.66
C CYS A 130 21.22 -5.81 -17.81
N SER A 131 22.26 -6.39 -17.23
CA SER A 131 23.26 -5.64 -16.46
C SER A 131 24.03 -4.62 -17.32
N SER A 132 24.35 -4.95 -18.57
CA SER A 132 25.06 -4.01 -19.47
C SER A 132 24.15 -2.86 -19.95
N LEU A 133 22.84 -3.03 -19.86
CA LEU A 133 21.84 -1.98 -20.07
C LEU A 133 21.56 -1.15 -18.81
N GLY A 134 22.25 -1.46 -17.71
CA GLY A 134 22.11 -0.74 -16.46
C GLY A 134 21.01 -1.27 -15.53
N ALA A 135 20.48 -2.46 -15.79
CA ALA A 135 19.54 -3.08 -14.85
C ALA A 135 20.22 -3.36 -13.52
N GLN A 136 19.61 -2.93 -12.42
CA GLN A 136 20.18 -3.09 -11.08
C GLN A 136 20.19 -4.56 -10.63
N TYR A 137 19.15 -5.32 -11.01
CA TYR A 137 18.93 -6.67 -10.52
C TYR A 137 19.18 -7.76 -11.58
N ASN A 138 19.85 -7.41 -12.66
CA ASN A 138 20.12 -8.33 -13.76
C ASN A 138 18.87 -9.04 -14.31
N SER A 139 17.75 -8.35 -14.29
CA SER A 139 16.44 -8.81 -14.78
C SER A 139 15.82 -7.74 -15.65
N CYS A 140 15.34 -8.12 -16.81
CA CYS A 140 14.64 -7.23 -17.72
C CYS A 140 13.60 -7.99 -18.56
N SER A 141 12.66 -7.25 -19.12
CA SER A 141 11.62 -7.76 -19.99
C SER A 141 11.58 -7.00 -21.31
N VAL A 142 11.04 -7.64 -22.33
CA VAL A 142 10.75 -7.01 -23.62
C VAL A 142 9.26 -6.78 -23.74
N THR A 143 8.90 -5.54 -24.04
CA THR A 143 7.52 -5.09 -24.18
C THR A 143 7.34 -4.30 -25.47
N ASN A 144 6.11 -4.17 -25.95
CA ASN A 144 5.80 -3.39 -27.13
C ASN A 144 4.69 -2.37 -26.85
N ILE A 145 4.83 -1.19 -27.45
CA ILE A 145 3.74 -0.25 -27.68
C ILE A 145 3.29 -0.39 -29.14
N HIS A 146 2.04 -0.79 -29.37
CA HIS A 146 1.40 -0.85 -30.68
C HIS A 146 0.50 0.38 -30.85
N MET A 147 0.98 1.37 -31.57
CA MET A 147 0.29 2.64 -31.75
C MET A 147 -0.44 2.69 -33.09
N LYS A 148 -1.74 2.94 -33.07
CA LYS A 148 -2.59 3.15 -34.26
C LYS A 148 -2.67 4.62 -34.62
N ASN A 149 -2.64 4.92 -35.91
CA ASN A 149 -2.89 6.24 -36.52
C ASN A 149 -3.52 6.05 -37.90
N ALA A 150 -4.84 5.84 -37.94
CA ALA A 150 -5.54 5.47 -39.18
C ALA A 150 -5.60 6.63 -40.19
N SER A 151 -5.73 7.88 -39.73
CA SER A 151 -5.78 9.06 -40.59
C SER A 151 -4.42 9.54 -41.09
N GLY A 152 -3.33 9.09 -40.46
CA GLY A 152 -1.99 9.62 -40.69
C GLY A 152 -1.74 10.99 -40.08
N SER A 153 -2.59 11.44 -39.15
CA SER A 153 -2.47 12.74 -38.49
C SER A 153 -1.20 12.94 -37.68
N LEU A 154 -0.49 11.86 -37.35
CA LEU A 154 0.78 11.84 -36.60
C LEU A 154 2.03 11.66 -37.51
N ASN A 155 1.84 11.63 -38.83
CA ASN A 155 2.95 11.42 -39.79
C ASN A 155 3.91 12.61 -39.87
N ASP A 156 3.56 13.76 -39.33
CA ASP A 156 4.42 14.96 -39.26
C ASP A 156 5.55 14.82 -38.22
N GLY A 157 5.46 13.87 -37.29
CA GLY A 157 6.47 13.63 -36.25
C GLY A 157 6.55 14.70 -35.15
N ASN A 158 5.67 15.69 -35.16
CA ASN A 158 5.68 16.82 -34.23
C ASN A 158 4.81 16.54 -33.00
N TRP A 159 5.14 15.46 -32.26
CA TRP A 159 4.41 15.04 -31.09
C TRP A 159 5.28 14.24 -30.15
N LYS A 160 4.87 14.19 -28.89
CA LYS A 160 5.39 13.30 -27.85
C LYS A 160 4.26 12.45 -27.29
N LEU A 161 4.51 11.16 -27.12
CA LEU A 161 3.61 10.24 -26.40
C LEU A 161 4.08 10.14 -24.97
N TYR A 162 3.33 10.72 -24.04
CA TYR A 162 3.57 10.58 -22.61
C TYR A 162 2.87 9.35 -22.05
N PHE A 163 3.54 8.67 -21.11
CA PHE A 163 3.00 7.47 -20.48
C PHE A 163 3.71 7.20 -19.15
N HIS A 164 3.06 6.38 -18.34
CA HIS A 164 3.53 5.95 -17.04
C HIS A 164 4.16 4.57 -17.13
N SER A 165 5.30 4.37 -16.46
CA SER A 165 5.94 3.07 -16.33
C SER A 165 6.60 2.93 -14.97
N ILE A 166 6.08 2.01 -14.14
CA ILE A 166 6.70 1.62 -12.86
C ILE A 166 8.00 0.84 -13.05
N ARG A 167 8.34 0.49 -14.30
CA ARG A 167 9.59 -0.18 -14.67
C ARG A 167 10.46 0.78 -15.43
N ARG A 168 11.71 0.90 -15.03
CA ARG A 168 12.67 1.73 -15.78
C ARG A 168 12.79 1.22 -17.22
N ILE A 169 12.76 2.13 -18.17
CA ILE A 169 13.00 1.81 -19.56
C ILE A 169 14.50 1.86 -19.80
N LEU A 170 15.07 0.71 -20.17
CA LEU A 170 16.51 0.56 -20.34
C LEU A 170 16.94 0.82 -21.78
N ARG A 171 16.04 0.56 -22.74
CA ARG A 171 16.31 0.69 -24.17
C ARG A 171 15.03 0.82 -24.97
N VAL A 172 15.07 1.57 -26.06
CA VAL A 172 14.09 1.51 -27.13
C VAL A 172 14.67 0.77 -28.34
N ASP A 173 13.96 -0.24 -28.84
CA ASP A 173 14.36 -1.03 -30.00
C ASP A 173 13.82 -0.39 -31.30
N SER A 174 14.28 0.83 -31.59
CA SER A 174 13.89 1.57 -32.79
C SER A 174 14.89 2.70 -33.05
N ASP A 175 15.21 2.98 -34.30
CA ASP A 175 15.92 4.18 -34.71
C ASP A 175 14.97 5.34 -35.06
N GLU A 176 13.69 5.04 -35.23
CA GLU A 176 12.64 6.02 -35.53
C GLU A 176 12.10 6.74 -34.29
N PHE A 177 12.37 6.21 -33.06
CA PHE A 177 11.88 6.75 -31.82
C PHE A 177 12.97 6.84 -30.77
N SER A 178 12.85 7.83 -29.91
CA SER A 178 13.59 7.94 -28.65
C SER A 178 12.63 7.93 -27.47
N VAL A 179 13.12 7.45 -26.33
CA VAL A 179 12.39 7.48 -25.05
C VAL A 179 13.17 8.29 -24.06
N SER A 180 12.49 9.14 -23.31
CA SER A 180 13.09 9.92 -22.24
C SER A 180 12.31 9.74 -20.94
N HIS A 181 13.03 9.61 -19.85
CA HIS A 181 12.47 9.66 -18.50
C HIS A 181 12.30 11.13 -18.07
N VAL A 182 11.13 11.49 -17.57
CA VAL A 182 10.87 12.84 -17.04
C VAL A 182 11.24 12.89 -15.56
N ASN A 183 10.47 12.20 -14.71
CA ASN A 183 10.70 12.02 -13.28
C ASN A 183 9.66 11.02 -12.73
N GLY A 184 9.99 10.27 -11.69
CA GLY A 184 9.10 9.23 -11.15
C GLY A 184 8.78 8.17 -12.22
N ASP A 185 7.52 7.87 -12.42
CA ASP A 185 7.07 6.92 -13.44
C ASP A 185 6.74 7.54 -14.80
N LEU A 186 6.84 8.89 -14.93
CA LEU A 186 6.51 9.59 -16.16
C LEU A 186 7.64 9.52 -17.19
N ASN A 187 7.29 9.05 -18.36
CA ASN A 187 8.17 8.94 -19.53
C ASN A 187 7.49 9.54 -20.75
N TYR A 188 8.28 9.88 -21.77
CA TYR A 188 7.74 10.15 -23.09
C TYR A 188 8.55 9.49 -24.18
N LEU A 189 7.86 9.18 -25.27
CA LEU A 189 8.40 8.70 -26.52
C LEU A 189 8.19 9.77 -27.58
N GLU A 190 9.23 10.05 -28.37
CA GLU A 190 9.15 11.01 -29.46
C GLU A 190 9.79 10.49 -30.75
N PRO A 191 9.27 10.88 -31.92
CA PRO A 191 9.88 10.59 -33.21
C PRO A 191 11.27 11.21 -33.34
N THR A 192 12.19 10.46 -33.93
CA THR A 192 13.54 10.95 -34.33
C THR A 192 13.53 11.51 -35.74
N GLU A 193 14.66 12.03 -36.20
CA GLU A 193 14.85 12.44 -37.59
C GLU A 193 14.68 11.28 -38.61
N ASN A 194 14.79 10.02 -38.16
CA ASN A 194 14.60 8.84 -39.01
C ASN A 194 13.12 8.42 -39.11
N PHE A 195 12.20 9.10 -38.43
CA PHE A 195 10.80 8.74 -38.42
C PHE A 195 10.19 8.82 -39.84
N SER A 196 9.74 7.67 -40.34
CA SER A 196 9.20 7.52 -41.70
C SER A 196 7.68 7.72 -41.79
N GLY A 197 6.99 8.03 -40.67
CA GLY A 197 5.55 8.05 -40.57
C GLY A 197 4.95 6.67 -40.28
N PHE A 198 3.64 6.57 -40.34
CA PHE A 198 2.90 5.30 -40.19
C PHE A 198 2.67 4.69 -41.56
N ASP A 199 3.56 3.82 -42.02
CA ASP A 199 3.44 3.12 -43.32
C ASP A 199 2.23 2.18 -43.37
N ALA A 200 1.89 1.60 -42.26
CA ALA A 200 0.65 0.89 -42.01
C ALA A 200 -0.10 1.61 -40.89
N ALA A 201 -1.42 1.38 -40.77
CA ALA A 201 -2.22 2.05 -39.72
C ALA A 201 -1.70 1.81 -38.30
N VAL A 202 -0.83 0.83 -38.06
CA VAL A 202 -0.25 0.50 -36.76
C VAL A 202 1.27 0.41 -36.84
N LYS A 203 1.96 1.15 -35.97
CA LYS A 203 3.41 1.05 -35.75
C LYS A 203 3.69 0.36 -34.41
N THR A 204 4.64 -0.55 -34.38
CA THR A 204 5.07 -1.27 -33.18
C THR A 204 6.44 -0.78 -32.73
N ILE A 205 6.58 -0.44 -31.46
CA ILE A 205 7.77 0.12 -30.86
C ILE A 205 8.18 -0.82 -29.72
N GLY A 206 9.36 -1.44 -29.83
CA GLY A 206 9.88 -2.35 -28.81
C GLY A 206 10.60 -1.59 -27.71
N LEU A 207 10.39 -1.98 -26.48
CA LEU A 207 11.04 -1.46 -25.29
C LEU A 207 11.68 -2.61 -24.51
N VAL A 208 12.85 -2.37 -23.93
CA VAL A 208 13.41 -3.21 -22.87
C VAL A 208 13.22 -2.47 -21.55
N THR A 209 12.56 -3.10 -20.60
CA THR A 209 12.27 -2.54 -19.29
C THR A 209 12.96 -3.35 -18.20
N GLU A 210 13.35 -2.71 -17.11
CA GLU A 210 13.89 -3.41 -15.97
C GLU A 210 12.80 -4.26 -15.28
N PHE A 211 13.19 -5.38 -14.70
CA PHE A 211 12.29 -6.37 -14.12
C PHE A 211 11.32 -6.99 -15.13
N ASN A 212 10.26 -7.55 -14.64
CA ASN A 212 9.20 -8.24 -15.37
C ASN A 212 7.83 -7.60 -15.11
N HIS A 213 6.91 -7.86 -16.02
CA HIS A 213 5.51 -7.51 -15.92
C HIS A 213 4.71 -8.79 -15.71
N LEU A 214 4.28 -9.07 -14.48
CA LEU A 214 3.61 -10.31 -14.11
C LEU A 214 2.12 -10.14 -13.85
N ILE A 215 1.66 -8.90 -13.78
CA ILE A 215 0.29 -8.52 -13.47
C ILE A 215 -0.12 -7.41 -14.43
N GLU A 216 -1.35 -7.49 -14.94
CA GLU A 216 -1.85 -6.54 -15.94
C GLU A 216 -1.95 -5.11 -15.38
N SER A 217 -2.12 -4.94 -14.06
CA SER A 217 -2.08 -3.63 -13.41
C SER A 217 -0.69 -2.95 -13.39
N ASP A 218 0.38 -3.63 -13.82
CA ASP A 218 1.68 -3.01 -14.12
C ASP A 218 1.58 -2.04 -15.30
N PHE A 219 0.58 -2.22 -16.18
CA PHE A 219 0.30 -1.32 -17.28
C PHE A 219 -0.57 -0.17 -16.79
N MET A 220 0.04 0.99 -16.59
CA MET A 220 -0.68 2.16 -16.11
C MET A 220 -1.62 2.72 -17.19
N PRO A 221 -2.81 3.20 -16.86
CA PRO A 221 -3.74 3.81 -17.80
C PRO A 221 -3.30 5.21 -18.26
N ARG A 222 -4.07 5.81 -19.17
CA ARG A 222 -4.00 7.20 -19.60
C ARG A 222 -2.70 7.59 -20.26
N TYR A 223 -2.49 7.09 -21.48
CA TYR A 223 -1.47 7.57 -22.41
C TYR A 223 -1.99 8.82 -23.11
N TRP A 224 -1.14 9.84 -23.34
CA TRP A 224 -1.56 11.03 -24.02
C TRP A 224 -0.48 11.55 -24.97
N LEU A 225 -0.94 12.26 -26.00
CA LEU A 225 -0.10 12.96 -26.95
C LEU A 225 -0.01 14.44 -26.55
N ALA A 226 1.18 15.00 -26.58
CA ALA A 226 1.40 16.43 -26.54
C ALA A 226 2.08 16.88 -27.84
N ARG A 227 1.54 17.90 -28.50
CA ARG A 227 2.12 18.49 -29.70
C ARG A 227 2.92 19.73 -29.39
N ASP A 228 3.87 20.07 -30.23
CA ASP A 228 4.68 21.31 -30.12
C ASP A 228 3.79 22.57 -30.14
N THR A 229 2.56 22.47 -30.63
CA THR A 229 1.55 23.54 -30.59
C THR A 229 0.94 23.76 -29.20
N GLY A 230 1.26 22.90 -28.22
CA GLY A 230 0.66 22.89 -26.90
C GLY A 230 -0.67 22.11 -26.80
N GLU A 231 -1.12 21.48 -27.89
CA GLU A 231 -2.30 20.62 -27.88
C GLU A 231 -1.99 19.31 -27.12
N VAL A 232 -2.86 18.93 -26.17
CA VAL A 232 -2.78 17.71 -25.37
C VAL A 232 -4.00 16.85 -25.65
N THR A 233 -3.81 15.60 -26.06
CA THR A 233 -4.87 14.66 -26.43
C THR A 233 -4.71 13.34 -25.72
N LEU A 234 -5.65 13.00 -24.83
CA LEU A 234 -5.73 11.70 -24.18
C LEU A 234 -6.07 10.60 -25.21
N ILE A 235 -5.39 9.46 -25.19
CA ILE A 235 -5.70 8.32 -26.04
C ILE A 235 -6.86 7.55 -25.43
N ALA A 236 -8.05 7.69 -26.02
CA ALA A 236 -9.33 7.32 -25.42
C ALA A 236 -9.44 5.85 -24.95
N ASN A 237 -8.84 4.89 -25.66
CA ASN A 237 -8.93 3.48 -25.25
C ASN A 237 -8.01 3.14 -24.04
N THR A 238 -7.19 4.07 -23.59
CA THR A 238 -6.32 3.91 -22.42
C THR A 238 -6.88 4.56 -21.16
N ASP A 239 -8.04 5.21 -21.25
CA ASP A 239 -8.72 5.89 -20.14
C ASP A 239 -9.69 4.92 -19.43
N ASP A 240 -9.13 3.91 -18.77
CA ASP A 240 -9.92 2.92 -18.02
C ASP A 240 -9.11 2.45 -16.79
N ASP A 241 -9.63 2.71 -15.59
CA ASP A 241 -9.02 2.28 -14.32
C ASP A 241 -9.39 0.84 -13.93
N THR A 242 -10.31 0.21 -14.66
CA THR A 242 -10.95 -1.04 -14.22
C THR A 242 -10.72 -2.22 -15.16
N ASN A 243 -10.25 -1.96 -16.38
CA ASN A 243 -10.11 -2.98 -17.41
C ASN A 243 -8.88 -2.73 -18.29
N GLU A 244 -7.76 -3.20 -17.86
CA GLU A 244 -6.47 -3.11 -18.55
C GLU A 244 -6.52 -3.75 -19.94
N ASN A 245 -7.43 -4.68 -20.16
CA ASN A 245 -7.65 -5.29 -21.48
C ASN A 245 -8.10 -4.30 -22.56
N GLN A 246 -8.50 -3.07 -22.23
CA GLN A 246 -8.77 -2.03 -23.24
C GLN A 246 -7.49 -1.55 -23.94
N TYR A 247 -6.34 -1.57 -23.25
CA TYR A 247 -5.07 -1.02 -23.75
C TYR A 247 -3.86 -1.96 -23.58
N ALA A 248 -4.04 -3.15 -23.00
CA ALA A 248 -2.99 -4.16 -22.89
C ALA A 248 -3.45 -5.51 -23.42
N THR A 249 -2.51 -6.38 -23.77
CA THR A 249 -2.79 -7.80 -24.06
C THR A 249 -2.65 -8.63 -22.81
N PRO A 250 -3.43 -9.71 -22.63
CA PRO A 250 -3.23 -10.62 -21.52
C PRO A 250 -1.80 -11.18 -21.44
N ILE A 251 -1.28 -11.31 -20.23
CA ILE A 251 -0.01 -11.96 -19.96
C ILE A 251 -0.24 -13.48 -19.90
N ALA A 252 0.32 -14.22 -20.83
CA ALA A 252 0.03 -15.65 -20.97
C ALA A 252 1.29 -16.51 -21.11
N GLY A 253 1.13 -17.82 -20.90
CA GLY A 253 2.18 -18.82 -21.08
C GLY A 253 3.36 -18.61 -20.11
N ASP A 254 4.57 -18.75 -20.62
CA ASP A 254 5.79 -18.62 -19.81
C ASP A 254 5.99 -17.21 -19.25
N ASN A 255 5.37 -16.20 -19.86
CA ASN A 255 5.42 -14.80 -19.38
C ASN A 255 4.71 -14.56 -18.04
N GLN A 256 3.91 -15.53 -17.55
CA GLN A 256 3.33 -15.46 -16.20
C GLN A 256 4.35 -15.71 -15.07
N ARG A 257 5.60 -15.99 -15.42
CA ARG A 257 6.69 -16.26 -14.48
C ARG A 257 7.80 -15.22 -14.57
N ALA A 258 8.37 -14.90 -13.41
CA ALA A 258 9.44 -13.91 -13.30
C ALA A 258 10.75 -14.36 -13.96
N PHE A 259 11.07 -15.66 -13.89
CA PHE A 259 12.33 -16.23 -14.41
C PHE A 259 12.22 -17.75 -14.51
N ASN A 260 13.13 -18.31 -15.30
CA ASN A 260 13.21 -19.77 -15.41
C ASN A 260 13.69 -20.38 -14.09
N GLY A 261 12.83 -21.08 -13.39
CA GLY A 261 13.10 -21.71 -12.08
C GLY A 261 12.19 -21.22 -10.96
N GLU A 262 11.35 -20.23 -11.20
CA GLU A 262 10.27 -19.91 -10.29
C GLU A 262 9.28 -21.09 -10.23
N THR A 263 8.97 -21.56 -9.01
CA THR A 263 8.12 -22.74 -8.78
C THR A 263 6.77 -22.43 -8.16
N THR A 264 6.47 -21.15 -7.89
CA THR A 264 5.16 -20.76 -7.33
C THR A 264 4.04 -21.25 -8.25
N PRO A 265 3.07 -22.00 -7.73
CA PRO A 265 1.96 -22.47 -8.55
C PRO A 265 1.14 -21.33 -9.14
N LEU A 266 0.95 -21.35 -10.45
CA LEU A 266 0.01 -20.43 -11.11
C LEU A 266 -1.41 -20.78 -10.71
N ALA A 267 -2.26 -19.77 -10.56
CA ALA A 267 -3.66 -19.91 -10.24
C ALA A 267 -4.44 -20.41 -11.47
N THR A 268 -4.83 -21.67 -11.45
CA THR A 268 -5.69 -22.32 -12.45
C THR A 268 -6.84 -23.01 -11.74
N ALA A 269 -7.92 -23.35 -12.44
CA ALA A 269 -9.02 -24.09 -11.86
C ALA A 269 -8.54 -25.39 -11.16
N ALA A 270 -7.56 -26.08 -11.73
CA ALA A 270 -7.01 -27.32 -11.17
C ALA A 270 -6.14 -27.07 -9.94
N SER A 271 -5.28 -26.04 -9.95
CA SER A 271 -4.42 -25.72 -8.80
C SER A 271 -5.25 -25.19 -7.62
N ARG A 272 -6.27 -24.36 -7.88
CA ARG A 272 -7.24 -23.91 -6.86
C ARG A 272 -8.03 -25.09 -6.29
N PHE A 273 -8.44 -26.05 -7.13
CA PHE A 273 -9.12 -27.25 -6.67
C PHE A 273 -8.27 -28.02 -5.67
N THR A 274 -7.01 -28.24 -5.98
CA THR A 274 -6.06 -28.96 -5.13
C THR A 274 -5.80 -28.22 -3.81
N LYS A 275 -5.61 -26.90 -3.87
CA LYS A 275 -5.40 -26.02 -2.71
C LYS A 275 -6.59 -26.06 -1.75
N ASN A 276 -7.81 -26.03 -2.27
CA ASN A 276 -9.05 -25.92 -1.49
C ASN A 276 -9.55 -27.26 -0.96
N GLN A 277 -9.08 -28.37 -1.53
CA GLN A 277 -9.58 -29.72 -1.20
C GLN A 277 -9.48 -30.09 0.29
N PRO A 278 -8.40 -29.82 1.03
CA PRO A 278 -8.33 -30.14 2.46
C PRO A 278 -9.43 -29.43 3.27
N THR A 279 -9.60 -28.13 3.06
CA THR A 279 -10.64 -27.32 3.72
C THR A 279 -12.04 -27.87 3.37
N GLN A 280 -12.31 -28.11 2.09
CA GLN A 280 -13.59 -28.65 1.62
C GLN A 280 -13.89 -30.01 2.27
N ALA A 281 -12.92 -30.90 2.36
CA ALA A 281 -13.09 -32.22 2.96
C ALA A 281 -13.46 -32.17 4.45
N ILE A 282 -12.87 -31.23 5.21
CA ILE A 282 -13.24 -31.00 6.62
C ILE A 282 -14.67 -30.48 6.70
N VAL A 283 -15.03 -29.50 5.88
CA VAL A 283 -16.38 -28.93 5.86
C VAL A 283 -17.43 -29.97 5.50
N ASP A 284 -17.17 -30.80 4.48
CA ASP A 284 -18.09 -31.88 4.05
C ASP A 284 -18.28 -32.94 5.15
N SER A 285 -17.22 -33.30 5.86
CA SER A 285 -17.26 -34.30 6.92
C SER A 285 -17.83 -33.81 8.25
N SER A 286 -17.68 -32.52 8.54
CA SER A 286 -18.07 -31.90 9.82
C SER A 286 -18.54 -30.45 9.62
N PRO A 287 -19.66 -30.22 8.92
CA PRO A 287 -20.18 -28.87 8.73
C PRO A 287 -20.61 -28.27 10.06
N LEU A 288 -20.34 -26.98 10.25
CA LEU A 288 -20.83 -26.26 11.41
C LEU A 288 -22.37 -26.19 11.41
N ASN A 289 -23.02 -26.61 12.49
CA ASN A 289 -24.44 -26.35 12.66
C ASN A 289 -24.70 -24.85 12.94
N THR A 290 -25.96 -24.42 12.89
CA THR A 290 -26.33 -23.00 13.05
C THR A 290 -25.77 -22.38 14.34
N ALA A 291 -25.85 -23.07 15.49
CA ALA A 291 -25.34 -22.55 16.74
C ALA A 291 -23.79 -22.44 16.74
N GLN A 292 -23.10 -23.43 16.19
CA GLN A 292 -21.66 -23.39 16.02
C GLN A 292 -21.22 -22.29 15.05
N LEU A 293 -21.93 -22.12 13.92
CA LEU A 293 -21.66 -21.07 12.96
C LEU A 293 -21.85 -19.68 13.57
N GLN A 294 -22.95 -19.47 14.30
CA GLN A 294 -23.21 -18.21 14.97
C GLN A 294 -22.18 -17.91 16.07
N SER A 295 -21.72 -18.92 16.79
CA SER A 295 -20.70 -18.76 17.85
C SER A 295 -19.27 -18.69 17.32
N ARG A 296 -19.02 -19.04 16.04
CA ARG A 296 -17.72 -18.78 15.37
C ARG A 296 -17.66 -17.31 14.96
N ILE A 297 -17.40 -16.44 15.95
CA ILE A 297 -17.25 -15.00 15.76
C ILE A 297 -15.88 -14.72 15.15
N ILE A 298 -15.80 -13.71 14.28
CA ILE A 298 -14.55 -13.17 13.74
C ILE A 298 -14.38 -11.74 14.26
N PRO A 299 -13.26 -11.41 14.91
CA PRO A 299 -12.21 -12.33 15.40
C PRO A 299 -12.72 -13.23 16.53
N GLN A 300 -12.14 -14.45 16.63
CA GLN A 300 -12.52 -15.48 17.58
C GLN A 300 -12.28 -15.01 19.01
N PRO A 301 -13.30 -15.10 19.89
CA PRO A 301 -13.12 -14.85 21.31
C PRO A 301 -12.22 -15.90 21.99
N ARG A 302 -11.58 -15.48 23.06
CA ARG A 302 -10.69 -16.32 23.87
C ARG A 302 -11.37 -17.55 24.46
N SER A 303 -12.65 -17.42 24.84
CA SER A 303 -13.45 -18.51 25.38
C SER A 303 -14.92 -18.36 24.94
N VAL A 304 -15.48 -19.43 24.41
CA VAL A 304 -16.89 -19.51 24.00
C VAL A 304 -17.50 -20.80 24.54
N VAL A 305 -18.54 -20.69 25.39
CA VAL A 305 -19.25 -21.83 25.96
C VAL A 305 -20.70 -21.76 25.50
N LEU A 306 -21.12 -22.70 24.65
CA LEU A 306 -22.50 -22.82 24.18
C LEU A 306 -23.42 -23.38 25.31
N GLY A 307 -24.58 -22.76 25.49
CA GLY A 307 -25.66 -23.25 26.31
C GLY A 307 -26.72 -24.00 25.49
N THR A 308 -27.72 -24.56 26.17
CA THR A 308 -28.84 -25.22 25.49
C THR A 308 -29.98 -24.23 25.31
N GLY A 309 -30.34 -23.91 24.07
CA GLY A 309 -31.40 -22.98 23.71
C GLY A 309 -30.94 -21.77 22.90
N SER A 310 -31.88 -20.92 22.56
CA SER A 310 -31.61 -19.70 21.77
C SER A 310 -32.51 -18.56 22.21
N LEU A 311 -32.06 -17.33 21.98
CA LEU A 311 -32.77 -16.08 22.21
C LEU A 311 -33.27 -15.52 20.88
N SER A 312 -34.53 -15.10 20.82
CA SER A 312 -35.10 -14.40 19.67
C SER A 312 -34.55 -12.99 19.57
N ILE A 313 -34.07 -12.63 18.37
CA ILE A 313 -33.53 -11.30 18.01
C ILE A 313 -34.20 -10.72 16.77
N ALA A 314 -35.41 -11.16 16.45
CA ALA A 314 -36.15 -10.75 15.26
C ALA A 314 -36.33 -9.23 15.11
N GLY A 315 -36.34 -8.50 16.22
CA GLY A 315 -36.43 -7.03 16.27
C GLY A 315 -35.08 -6.29 16.37
N GLY A 316 -33.97 -7.02 16.34
CA GLY A 316 -32.64 -6.48 16.58
C GLY A 316 -32.32 -6.31 18.08
N PHE A 317 -31.29 -5.50 18.35
CA PHE A 317 -30.84 -5.17 19.70
C PHE A 317 -31.16 -3.70 20.04
N SER A 318 -31.46 -3.41 21.30
CA SER A 318 -31.61 -2.04 21.79
C SER A 318 -30.39 -1.67 22.64
N PHE A 319 -29.61 -0.71 22.17
CA PHE A 319 -28.41 -0.21 22.84
C PHE A 319 -28.70 0.92 23.83
N ALA A 320 -29.98 1.35 23.96
CA ALA A 320 -30.37 2.42 24.87
C ALA A 320 -30.20 2.00 26.34
N GLY A 321 -29.74 2.93 27.19
CA GLY A 321 -29.59 2.70 28.64
C GLY A 321 -28.36 1.88 29.04
N THR A 322 -27.39 1.70 28.09
CA THR A 322 -26.11 1.05 28.34
C THR A 322 -25.06 2.06 28.80
N ALA A 323 -23.89 1.57 29.25
CA ALA A 323 -22.72 2.40 29.57
C ALA A 323 -21.88 2.80 28.34
N LEU A 324 -22.36 2.53 27.13
CA LEU A 324 -21.75 2.95 25.87
C LEU A 324 -21.98 4.46 25.64
N SER A 325 -21.05 5.11 24.94
CA SER A 325 -21.21 6.50 24.52
C SER A 325 -22.32 6.67 23.46
N PRO A 326 -22.90 7.88 23.30
CA PRO A 326 -23.84 8.12 22.21
C PRO A 326 -23.27 7.80 20.82
N GLY A 327 -21.98 8.09 20.58
CA GLY A 327 -21.29 7.76 19.33
C GLY A 327 -21.15 6.24 19.12
N ASN A 328 -20.73 5.50 20.16
CA ASN A 328 -20.71 4.03 20.10
C ASN A 328 -22.09 3.44 19.77
N ILE A 329 -23.14 3.98 20.42
CA ILE A 329 -24.51 3.53 20.16
C ILE A 329 -24.90 3.77 18.71
N ALA A 330 -24.60 4.97 18.18
CA ALA A 330 -24.89 5.32 16.79
C ALA A 330 -24.16 4.40 15.80
N ALA A 331 -22.86 4.11 16.04
CA ALA A 331 -22.05 3.21 15.21
C ALA A 331 -22.62 1.76 15.21
N LEU A 332 -22.97 1.24 16.39
CA LEU A 332 -23.57 -0.10 16.53
C LEU A 332 -24.94 -0.20 15.87
N GLN A 333 -25.77 0.85 15.98
CA GLN A 333 -27.07 0.93 15.33
C GLN A 333 -26.94 0.98 13.81
N ALA A 334 -25.99 1.75 13.28
CA ALA A 334 -25.71 1.82 11.84
C ALA A 334 -25.28 0.44 11.30
N ARG A 335 -24.34 -0.23 11.96
CA ARG A 335 -23.92 -1.59 11.62
C ARG A 335 -25.10 -2.56 11.65
N GLN A 336 -25.89 -2.55 12.72
CA GLN A 336 -27.06 -3.41 12.84
C GLN A 336 -28.06 -3.19 11.70
N ALA A 337 -28.35 -1.92 11.37
CA ALA A 337 -29.33 -1.56 10.37
C ALA A 337 -28.98 -2.05 8.97
N SER A 338 -27.70 -2.29 8.66
CA SER A 338 -27.27 -2.80 7.35
C SER A 338 -27.74 -4.25 7.09
N PHE A 339 -27.94 -5.08 8.12
CA PHE A 339 -28.22 -6.50 7.92
C PHE A 339 -29.37 -7.09 8.77
N MET A 340 -30.00 -6.29 9.64
CA MET A 340 -31.15 -6.80 10.43
C MET A 340 -32.14 -5.68 10.81
N SER A 341 -33.37 -6.08 11.19
CA SER A 341 -34.40 -5.14 11.68
C SER A 341 -33.97 -4.45 12.96
N THR A 342 -34.46 -3.22 13.17
CA THR A 342 -34.22 -2.42 14.37
C THR A 342 -35.51 -2.00 15.06
N ALA A 343 -36.69 -2.57 14.66
CA ALA A 343 -38.01 -2.03 15.01
C ALA A 343 -38.42 -2.24 16.46
N ASN A 344 -38.01 -3.33 17.12
CA ASN A 344 -38.37 -3.65 18.51
C ASN A 344 -37.19 -4.39 19.15
N GLY A 345 -36.05 -3.70 19.27
CA GLY A 345 -34.79 -4.29 19.70
C GLY A 345 -34.86 -4.95 21.05
N THR A 346 -34.29 -6.17 21.14
CA THR A 346 -34.09 -6.87 22.41
C THR A 346 -33.16 -6.05 23.29
N PRO A 347 -33.62 -5.62 24.48
CA PRO A 347 -32.77 -4.85 25.39
C PRO A 347 -31.64 -5.73 25.95
N PHE A 348 -30.50 -5.13 26.16
CA PHE A 348 -29.44 -5.78 26.91
C PHE A 348 -28.79 -4.84 27.92
N ASN A 349 -28.27 -5.44 28.99
CA ASN A 349 -27.61 -4.70 30.05
C ASN A 349 -26.10 -4.69 29.77
N ALA A 350 -25.54 -3.49 29.56
CA ALA A 350 -24.09 -3.29 29.39
C ALA A 350 -23.57 -2.39 30.50
N ILE A 351 -22.64 -2.90 31.29
CA ILE A 351 -22.08 -2.23 32.48
C ILE A 351 -20.55 -2.29 32.47
N ILE A 352 -19.93 -1.27 33.04
CA ILE A 352 -18.49 -1.26 33.31
C ILE A 352 -18.22 -1.90 34.67
N ASP A 353 -17.23 -2.79 34.71
CA ASP A 353 -16.72 -3.42 35.92
C ASP A 353 -15.19 -3.32 35.95
N ASN A 354 -14.68 -2.33 36.64
CA ASN A 354 -13.25 -2.03 36.73
C ASN A 354 -12.43 -3.11 37.49
N THR A 355 -13.06 -4.17 37.96
CA THR A 355 -12.36 -5.34 38.55
C THR A 355 -11.89 -6.35 37.51
N LEU A 356 -12.39 -6.23 36.26
CA LEU A 356 -11.93 -7.03 35.16
C LEU A 356 -10.53 -6.57 34.68
N ASN A 357 -9.81 -7.48 34.06
CA ASN A 357 -8.53 -7.12 33.40
C ASN A 357 -8.81 -6.08 32.30
N THR A 358 -7.87 -5.19 32.07
CA THR A 358 -7.95 -4.16 31.01
C THR A 358 -8.34 -4.78 29.66
N ASP A 359 -9.17 -4.07 28.90
CA ASP A 359 -9.68 -4.47 27.59
C ASP A 359 -10.47 -5.79 27.54
N SER A 360 -10.87 -6.33 28.70
CA SER A 360 -11.61 -7.59 28.76
C SER A 360 -13.12 -7.37 28.91
N TYR A 361 -13.90 -8.30 28.36
CA TYR A 361 -15.35 -8.31 28.51
C TYR A 361 -15.90 -9.73 28.74
N ARG A 362 -17.08 -9.78 29.34
CA ARG A 362 -17.91 -10.99 29.45
C ARG A 362 -19.28 -10.72 28.83
N LEU A 363 -19.67 -11.54 27.86
CA LEU A 363 -20.99 -11.52 27.23
C LEU A 363 -21.74 -12.80 27.57
N VAL A 364 -22.93 -12.67 28.17
CA VAL A 364 -23.81 -13.79 28.51
C VAL A 364 -25.14 -13.60 27.80
N VAL A 365 -25.53 -14.60 27.01
CA VAL A 365 -26.85 -14.72 26.38
C VAL A 365 -27.55 -15.96 26.98
N ASN A 366 -28.70 -15.77 27.60
CA ASN A 366 -29.47 -16.87 28.16
C ASN A 366 -31.00 -16.56 28.13
N GLU A 367 -31.82 -17.38 28.77
CA GLU A 367 -33.26 -17.19 28.81
C GLU A 367 -33.71 -15.87 29.47
N SER A 368 -32.86 -15.28 30.34
CA SER A 368 -33.13 -14.01 31.02
C SER A 368 -32.76 -12.80 30.14
N GLY A 369 -32.17 -13.02 28.97
CA GLY A 369 -31.76 -11.98 28.02
C GLY A 369 -30.24 -11.88 27.83
N ILE A 370 -29.74 -10.65 27.56
CA ILE A 370 -28.35 -10.36 27.21
C ILE A 370 -27.72 -9.50 28.30
N ARG A 371 -26.58 -9.94 28.82
CA ARG A 371 -25.72 -9.16 29.72
C ARG A 371 -24.31 -9.05 29.19
N LEU A 372 -23.84 -7.81 29.08
CA LEU A 372 -22.47 -7.49 28.70
C LEU A 372 -21.80 -6.75 29.86
N THR A 373 -20.62 -7.22 30.29
CA THR A 373 -19.78 -6.58 31.30
C THR A 373 -18.41 -6.34 30.71
N GLY A 374 -17.91 -5.12 30.72
CA GLY A 374 -16.58 -4.76 30.19
C GLY A 374 -15.73 -4.04 31.22
N SER A 375 -14.41 -4.14 31.16
CA SER A 375 -13.49 -3.40 32.03
C SER A 375 -13.59 -1.88 31.82
N ASP A 376 -13.95 -1.47 30.64
CA ASP A 376 -14.02 -0.09 30.18
C ASP A 376 -14.98 0.04 29.00
N ARG A 377 -15.07 1.24 28.41
CA ARG A 377 -15.97 1.52 27.29
C ARG A 377 -15.54 0.79 26.00
N GLN A 378 -14.24 0.71 25.71
CA GLN A 378 -13.73 -0.01 24.54
C GLN A 378 -14.05 -1.51 24.64
N ALA A 379 -13.87 -2.11 25.81
CA ALA A 379 -14.23 -3.51 26.05
C ALA A 379 -15.73 -3.76 25.85
N LEU A 380 -16.61 -2.84 26.33
CA LEU A 380 -18.05 -2.91 26.06
C LEU A 380 -18.37 -2.80 24.57
N PHE A 381 -17.72 -1.88 23.86
CA PHE A 381 -17.93 -1.73 22.42
C PHE A 381 -17.50 -3.01 21.66
N ASN A 382 -16.34 -3.57 21.99
CA ASN A 382 -15.86 -4.83 21.42
C ASN A 382 -16.80 -6.01 21.73
N GLY A 383 -17.35 -6.08 22.94
CA GLY A 383 -18.34 -7.08 23.31
C GLY A 383 -19.67 -6.94 22.56
N ALA A 384 -20.11 -5.70 22.32
CA ALA A 384 -21.29 -5.42 21.48
C ALA A 384 -21.04 -5.79 20.01
N GLN A 385 -19.82 -5.57 19.50
CA GLN A 385 -19.42 -6.03 18.17
C GLN A 385 -19.44 -7.56 18.07
N SER A 386 -19.02 -8.27 19.12
CA SER A 386 -19.14 -9.74 19.18
C SER A 386 -20.60 -10.20 19.15
N LEU A 387 -21.50 -9.50 19.86
CA LEU A 387 -22.93 -9.80 19.81
C LEU A 387 -23.49 -9.65 18.38
N LEU A 388 -23.14 -8.57 17.68
CA LEU A 388 -23.50 -8.38 16.27
C LEU A 388 -22.80 -9.41 15.36
N GLY A 389 -21.58 -9.83 15.71
CA GLY A 389 -20.83 -10.87 15.03
C GLY A 389 -21.51 -12.24 15.07
N MET A 390 -22.30 -12.55 16.11
CA MET A 390 -23.07 -13.79 16.20
C MET A 390 -24.26 -13.85 15.23
N VAL A 391 -24.75 -12.72 14.74
CA VAL A 391 -25.92 -12.68 13.87
C VAL A 391 -25.59 -13.34 12.53
N GLN A 392 -26.42 -14.31 12.15
CA GLN A 392 -26.50 -14.85 10.80
C GLN A 392 -27.78 -14.31 10.16
N ILE A 393 -27.65 -13.66 9.01
CA ILE A 393 -28.78 -13.04 8.31
C ILE A 393 -29.88 -14.09 8.06
N GLY A 394 -31.12 -13.75 8.37
CA GLY A 394 -32.30 -14.59 8.14
C GLY A 394 -32.63 -15.59 9.25
N THR A 395 -31.79 -15.76 10.29
CA THR A 395 -32.09 -16.77 11.36
C THR A 395 -33.03 -16.25 12.45
N GLY A 396 -33.04 -14.95 12.73
CA GLY A 396 -33.90 -14.32 13.77
C GLY A 396 -33.65 -14.77 15.23
N THR A 397 -32.62 -15.59 15.46
CA THR A 397 -32.23 -16.09 16.79
C THR A 397 -30.70 -16.14 16.92
N ILE A 398 -30.19 -16.08 18.17
CA ILE A 398 -28.83 -16.39 18.56
C ILE A 398 -28.79 -17.45 19.64
N PRO A 399 -27.75 -18.32 19.72
CA PRO A 399 -27.65 -19.36 20.73
C PRO A 399 -27.45 -18.76 22.15
N TYR A 400 -27.86 -19.49 23.18
CA TYR A 400 -27.37 -19.21 24.52
C TYR A 400 -25.86 -19.47 24.57
N VAL A 401 -25.12 -18.48 25.13
CA VAL A 401 -23.66 -18.55 25.13
C VAL A 401 -23.09 -17.71 26.29
N THR A 402 -21.97 -18.14 26.80
CA THR A 402 -21.08 -17.31 27.64
C THR A 402 -19.77 -17.13 26.91
N ILE A 403 -19.35 -15.88 26.73
CA ILE A 403 -18.10 -15.47 26.10
C ILE A 403 -17.27 -14.70 27.10
N ASP A 404 -16.02 -15.13 27.33
CA ASP A 404 -15.01 -14.36 28.04
C ASP A 404 -13.89 -14.05 27.06
N ASP A 405 -13.57 -12.75 26.90
CA ASP A 405 -12.70 -12.32 25.81
C ASP A 405 -11.83 -11.11 26.18
N SER A 406 -10.69 -11.01 25.54
CA SER A 406 -9.77 -9.87 25.57
C SER A 406 -8.82 -9.95 24.37
N PRO A 407 -8.33 -8.80 23.86
CA PRO A 407 -7.39 -8.80 22.74
C PRO A 407 -6.05 -9.43 23.12
N ARG A 408 -5.38 -10.01 22.11
CA ARG A 408 -3.99 -10.44 22.18
C ARG A 408 -3.04 -9.26 22.19
N PHE A 409 -3.26 -8.31 21.27
CA PHE A 409 -2.43 -7.12 21.10
C PHE A 409 -3.18 -5.84 21.43
N THR A 410 -2.49 -4.86 21.99
CA THR A 410 -3.01 -3.52 22.22
C THR A 410 -3.07 -2.70 20.94
N PHE A 411 -2.15 -2.92 20.01
CA PHE A 411 -2.12 -2.30 18.68
C PHE A 411 -2.63 -3.29 17.61
N ARG A 412 -3.78 -2.99 17.02
CA ARG A 412 -4.41 -3.81 15.96
C ARG A 412 -4.74 -2.88 14.80
N GLY A 413 -3.78 -2.78 13.86
CA GLY A 413 -3.75 -1.72 12.86
C GLY A 413 -4.18 -2.12 11.47
N MET A 414 -4.64 -1.11 10.73
CA MET A 414 -4.70 -1.10 9.28
C MET A 414 -4.11 0.21 8.79
N HIS A 415 -3.18 0.13 7.86
CA HIS A 415 -2.61 1.27 7.15
C HIS A 415 -3.36 1.49 5.84
N LEU A 416 -3.60 2.76 5.51
CA LEU A 416 -4.18 3.16 4.23
C LEU A 416 -3.37 4.31 3.63
N ASP A 417 -2.79 4.06 2.48
CA ASP A 417 -2.15 5.07 1.65
C ASP A 417 -3.20 5.82 0.82
N VAL A 418 -3.32 7.11 1.05
CA VAL A 418 -4.15 8.04 0.27
C VAL A 418 -3.30 9.03 -0.52
N ALA A 419 -1.98 8.95 -0.39
CA ALA A 419 -1.04 9.86 -1.05
C ALA A 419 -0.81 9.47 -2.51
N ARG A 420 -0.61 8.18 -2.80
CA ARG A 420 -0.40 7.70 -4.16
C ARG A 420 -1.63 7.88 -5.03
N ASN A 421 -2.79 7.46 -4.54
CA ASN A 421 -4.09 7.76 -5.15
C ASN A 421 -5.09 8.14 -4.05
N PHE A 422 -5.82 9.24 -4.25
CA PHE A 422 -6.67 9.81 -3.20
C PHE A 422 -7.93 8.97 -2.97
N GLN A 423 -8.21 8.66 -1.71
CA GLN A 423 -9.43 8.02 -1.27
C GLN A 423 -10.34 9.02 -0.53
N SER A 424 -11.63 9.01 -0.83
CA SER A 424 -12.59 9.96 -0.28
C SER A 424 -12.81 9.78 1.24
N VAL A 425 -13.36 10.82 1.87
CA VAL A 425 -13.83 10.76 3.26
C VAL A 425 -14.78 9.58 3.48
N ASP A 426 -15.68 9.31 2.53
CA ASP A 426 -16.65 8.22 2.63
C ASP A 426 -15.97 6.85 2.54
N SER A 427 -14.95 6.71 1.69
CA SER A 427 -14.13 5.47 1.62
C SER A 427 -13.43 5.19 2.94
N VAL A 428 -12.81 6.22 3.55
CA VAL A 428 -12.16 6.10 4.88
C VAL A 428 -13.16 5.75 5.97
N LYS A 429 -14.36 6.37 5.97
CA LYS A 429 -15.43 6.04 6.92
C LYS A 429 -15.92 4.60 6.76
N THR A 430 -16.05 4.12 5.53
CA THR A 430 -16.43 2.73 5.23
C THR A 430 -15.38 1.77 5.80
N LEU A 431 -14.09 2.06 5.64
CA LEU A 431 -13.02 1.26 6.26
C LEU A 431 -13.11 1.29 7.78
N LEU A 432 -13.31 2.46 8.40
CA LEU A 432 -13.46 2.59 9.86
C LEU A 432 -14.64 1.78 10.40
N ASP A 433 -15.76 1.70 9.66
CA ASP A 433 -16.91 0.87 10.02
C ASP A 433 -16.55 -0.62 10.07
N GLN A 434 -15.80 -1.10 9.08
CA GLN A 434 -15.38 -2.49 9.04
C GLN A 434 -14.26 -2.78 10.06
N MET A 435 -13.32 -1.88 10.25
CA MET A 435 -12.32 -2.00 11.31
C MET A 435 -12.98 -2.15 12.68
N ALA A 436 -13.96 -1.29 13.00
CA ALA A 436 -14.74 -1.38 14.23
C ALA A 436 -15.49 -2.70 14.33
N ALA A 437 -16.13 -3.15 13.25
CA ALA A 437 -16.88 -4.41 13.20
C ALA A 437 -16.03 -5.62 13.58
N TYR A 438 -14.74 -5.59 13.19
CA TYR A 438 -13.78 -6.67 13.44
C TYR A 438 -12.71 -6.32 14.49
N LYS A 439 -12.99 -5.30 15.34
CA LYS A 439 -12.21 -4.94 16.53
C LYS A 439 -10.77 -4.48 16.26
N LEU A 440 -10.47 -3.99 15.07
CA LEU A 440 -9.25 -3.23 14.81
C LEU A 440 -9.39 -1.84 15.45
N ASN A 441 -8.29 -1.27 15.97
CA ASN A 441 -8.37 -0.04 16.77
C ASN A 441 -7.37 1.06 16.38
N LYS A 442 -6.56 0.84 15.35
CA LYS A 442 -5.61 1.83 14.83
C LYS A 442 -5.75 1.94 13.31
N LEU A 443 -6.17 3.11 12.82
CA LEU A 443 -6.05 3.47 11.41
C LEU A 443 -4.79 4.29 11.24
N HIS A 444 -3.78 3.73 10.57
CA HIS A 444 -2.58 4.43 10.18
C HIS A 444 -2.83 5.06 8.80
N LEU A 445 -2.93 6.37 8.74
CA LEU A 445 -3.31 7.10 7.54
C LEU A 445 -2.08 7.81 6.94
N HIS A 446 -1.61 7.30 5.81
CA HIS A 446 -0.46 7.82 5.08
C HIS A 446 -0.92 8.99 4.20
N LEU A 447 -0.62 10.21 4.67
CA LEU A 447 -1.21 11.46 4.17
C LEU A 447 -0.30 12.21 3.20
N SER A 448 0.96 11.85 3.07
CA SER A 448 1.89 12.47 2.12
C SER A 448 2.93 11.50 1.61
N ASP A 449 3.29 11.66 0.34
CA ASP A 449 4.33 10.93 -0.34
C ASP A 449 4.86 11.76 -1.53
N ASP A 450 5.69 11.18 -2.39
CA ASP A 450 6.21 11.82 -3.60
C ASP A 450 5.09 12.28 -4.55
N GLU A 451 3.99 11.50 -4.62
CA GLU A 451 2.91 11.70 -5.57
C GLU A 451 1.76 12.56 -5.03
N GLY A 452 1.77 12.93 -3.75
CA GLY A 452 0.70 13.77 -3.25
C GLY A 452 0.75 14.11 -1.76
N TRP A 453 0.25 15.29 -1.42
CA TRP A 453 0.00 15.77 -0.07
C TRP A 453 -1.50 15.84 0.20
N ARG A 454 -2.03 15.12 1.17
CA ARG A 454 -3.47 14.87 1.31
C ARG A 454 -4.17 15.51 2.49
N LEU A 455 -3.52 16.40 3.22
CA LEU A 455 -4.12 17.10 4.36
C LEU A 455 -3.92 18.62 4.24
N GLU A 456 -5.02 19.37 4.34
CA GLU A 456 -4.94 20.83 4.43
C GLU A 456 -4.19 21.25 5.69
N ILE A 457 -3.14 22.03 5.51
CA ILE A 457 -2.38 22.67 6.57
C ILE A 457 -2.62 24.17 6.47
N PRO A 458 -3.45 24.77 7.36
CA PRO A 458 -3.87 26.16 7.22
C PRO A 458 -2.74 27.17 7.16
N SER A 459 -1.62 26.91 7.82
CA SER A 459 -0.43 27.76 7.80
C SER A 459 0.41 27.65 6.51
N LEU A 460 0.20 26.58 5.71
CA LEU A 460 0.98 26.23 4.54
C LEU A 460 0.07 25.81 3.36
N PRO A 461 -0.72 26.74 2.78
CA PRO A 461 -1.74 26.40 1.79
C PRO A 461 -1.19 25.81 0.50
N GLU A 462 0.08 26.02 0.16
CA GLU A 462 0.70 25.45 -1.04
C GLU A 462 0.82 23.93 -0.96
N LEU A 463 0.85 23.33 0.23
CA LEU A 463 0.87 21.88 0.40
C LEU A 463 -0.33 21.20 -0.25
N THR A 464 -1.49 21.86 -0.28
CA THR A 464 -2.67 21.32 -0.96
C THR A 464 -2.96 22.00 -2.30
N SER A 465 -2.75 23.30 -2.44
CA SER A 465 -3.02 23.98 -3.71
C SER A 465 -2.06 23.57 -4.84
N VAL A 466 -0.88 23.05 -4.49
CA VAL A 466 0.14 22.52 -5.43
C VAL A 466 0.34 21.02 -5.19
N GLY A 467 0.67 20.63 -3.96
CA GLY A 467 1.06 19.26 -3.62
C GLY A 467 -0.07 18.22 -3.67
N ALA A 468 -1.35 18.67 -3.74
CA ALA A 468 -2.49 17.75 -3.84
C ALA A 468 -3.13 17.69 -5.24
N VAL A 469 -2.53 18.34 -6.23
CA VAL A 469 -3.07 18.44 -7.59
C VAL A 469 -2.05 17.87 -8.56
N ARG A 470 -2.46 16.88 -9.37
CA ARG A 470 -1.66 16.37 -10.49
C ARG A 470 -2.23 16.87 -11.79
N SER A 471 -1.38 17.48 -12.64
CA SER A 471 -1.78 17.93 -13.96
C SER A 471 -0.59 18.04 -14.89
N PHE A 472 -0.81 17.79 -16.18
CA PHE A 472 0.23 17.97 -17.18
C PHE A 472 0.30 19.42 -17.62
N GLN A 473 1.43 20.03 -17.44
CA GLN A 473 1.68 21.43 -17.82
C GLN A 473 3.02 21.52 -18.55
N LEU A 474 3.06 22.38 -19.58
CA LEU A 474 4.28 22.70 -20.29
C LEU A 474 4.65 24.17 -20.08
N ASP A 475 5.92 24.47 -19.94
CA ASP A 475 6.46 25.82 -19.98
C ASP A 475 6.53 26.35 -21.42
N ALA A 476 6.96 27.60 -21.58
CA ALA A 476 7.10 28.23 -22.89
C ALA A 476 8.14 27.56 -23.82
N ALA A 477 9.01 26.70 -23.27
CA ALA A 477 9.99 25.91 -24.02
C ALA A 477 9.49 24.49 -24.31
N GLY A 478 8.24 24.15 -23.96
CA GLY A 478 7.66 22.82 -24.17
C GLY A 478 8.15 21.76 -23.17
N ARG A 479 8.69 22.15 -22.03
CA ARG A 479 9.15 21.25 -20.96
C ARG A 479 8.06 21.07 -19.92
N VAL A 480 7.95 19.90 -19.32
CA VAL A 480 7.01 19.66 -18.19
C VAL A 480 7.37 20.56 -17.03
N THR A 481 6.38 21.20 -16.43
CA THR A 481 6.53 22.14 -15.32
C THR A 481 5.53 21.86 -14.20
N GLU A 482 5.85 22.27 -12.97
CA GLU A 482 5.07 22.00 -11.76
C GLU A 482 4.75 23.26 -10.94
N ILE A 483 4.53 24.36 -11.61
CA ILE A 483 4.26 25.65 -10.95
C ILE A 483 2.90 25.67 -10.24
N ALA A 484 1.89 24.99 -10.79
CA ALA A 484 0.51 25.01 -10.29
C ALA A 484 -0.01 23.61 -9.93
N GLY A 485 0.86 22.63 -9.79
CA GLY A 485 0.53 21.26 -9.42
C GLY A 485 1.67 20.33 -9.74
N LEU A 486 1.63 19.14 -9.19
CA LEU A 486 2.56 18.04 -9.49
C LEU A 486 2.34 17.54 -10.93
N MET A 487 3.38 17.02 -11.55
CA MET A 487 3.23 16.32 -12.83
C MET A 487 2.39 15.04 -12.66
N PRO A 488 1.74 14.55 -13.72
CA PRO A 488 1.03 13.27 -13.67
C PRO A 488 1.94 12.11 -13.27
N GLN A 489 1.42 11.23 -12.41
CA GLN A 489 2.07 10.01 -11.94
C GLN A 489 1.03 8.90 -11.78
N LEU A 490 1.45 7.66 -11.77
CA LEU A 490 0.64 6.46 -11.45
C LEU A 490 -0.66 6.36 -12.28
N GLY A 491 -0.58 6.71 -13.55
CA GLY A 491 -1.72 6.64 -14.46
C GLY A 491 -2.78 7.71 -14.25
N SER A 492 -2.48 8.84 -13.60
CA SER A 492 -3.44 9.91 -13.36
C SER A 492 -3.87 10.66 -14.64
N GLY A 493 -3.04 10.63 -15.71
CA GLY A 493 -3.33 11.33 -16.95
C GLY A 493 -3.10 12.84 -16.90
N PRO A 494 -3.35 13.56 -18.00
CA PRO A 494 -2.95 14.95 -18.13
C PRO A 494 -3.90 15.96 -17.47
N GLN A 495 -5.17 15.61 -17.18
CA GLN A 495 -6.15 16.52 -16.58
C GLN A 495 -5.94 16.63 -15.07
N SER A 496 -6.40 17.70 -14.42
CA SER A 496 -6.29 17.92 -12.98
C SER A 496 -7.40 17.26 -12.16
N ASP A 497 -8.53 16.91 -12.77
CA ASP A 497 -9.68 16.24 -12.16
C ASP A 497 -9.56 14.71 -12.28
N ASN A 498 -8.52 14.16 -11.66
CA ASN A 498 -8.16 12.75 -11.72
C ASN A 498 -8.06 12.13 -10.31
N GLN A 499 -7.95 10.81 -10.25
CA GLN A 499 -7.84 10.04 -8.99
C GLN A 499 -6.56 10.32 -8.20
N GLY A 500 -5.53 10.85 -8.86
CA GLY A 500 -4.29 11.29 -8.21
C GLY A 500 -4.40 12.67 -7.55
N SER A 501 -5.51 13.40 -7.72
CA SER A 501 -5.75 14.73 -7.16
C SER A 501 -6.79 14.67 -6.04
N GLY A 502 -6.59 15.44 -4.98
CA GLY A 502 -7.53 15.52 -3.85
C GLY A 502 -6.83 15.64 -2.50
N PHE A 503 -7.57 16.07 -1.50
CA PHE A 503 -7.09 16.18 -0.12
C PHE A 503 -8.27 16.26 0.86
N PHE A 504 -7.99 15.98 2.12
CA PHE A 504 -8.91 16.26 3.23
C PHE A 504 -8.74 17.70 3.69
N THR A 505 -9.83 18.46 3.72
CA THR A 505 -9.81 19.75 4.42
C THR A 505 -9.59 19.54 5.92
N ALA A 506 -9.10 20.54 6.63
CA ALA A 506 -8.95 20.48 8.09
C ALA A 506 -10.26 20.10 8.79
N ALA A 507 -11.39 20.62 8.31
CA ALA A 507 -12.71 20.28 8.83
C ALA A 507 -13.11 18.81 8.58
N GLN A 508 -12.82 18.25 7.39
CA GLN A 508 -13.08 16.86 7.07
C GLN A 508 -12.18 15.92 7.90
N PHE A 509 -10.94 16.32 8.14
CA PHE A 509 -10.05 15.53 8.98
C PHE A 509 -10.52 15.51 10.44
N VAL A 510 -10.96 16.65 11.00
CA VAL A 510 -11.59 16.73 12.32
C VAL A 510 -12.83 15.82 12.39
N GLU A 511 -13.66 15.80 11.33
CA GLU A 511 -14.82 14.90 11.24
C GLU A 511 -14.39 13.43 11.23
N LEU A 512 -13.33 13.06 10.49
CA LEU A 512 -12.79 11.70 10.48
C LEU A 512 -12.29 11.28 11.88
N LEU A 513 -11.59 12.17 12.59
CA LEU A 513 -11.11 11.92 13.95
C LEU A 513 -12.30 11.63 14.91
N GLN A 514 -13.37 12.42 14.83
CA GLN A 514 -14.57 12.20 15.64
C GLN A 514 -15.28 10.89 15.27
N TYR A 515 -15.39 10.61 13.96
CA TYR A 515 -16.01 9.39 13.45
C TYR A 515 -15.27 8.12 13.89
N ALA A 516 -13.93 8.17 13.89
CA ALA A 516 -13.07 7.09 14.35
C ALA A 516 -13.22 6.87 15.87
N ALA A 517 -13.25 7.96 16.66
CA ALA A 517 -13.40 7.89 18.10
C ALA A 517 -14.74 7.29 18.54
N ASP A 518 -15.82 7.58 17.80
CA ASP A 518 -17.14 6.95 18.02
C ASP A 518 -17.11 5.43 17.79
N ARG A 519 -16.05 4.91 17.17
CA ARG A 519 -15.78 3.50 16.89
C ARG A 519 -14.65 2.91 17.72
N GLU A 520 -14.18 3.64 18.72
CA GLU A 520 -13.02 3.26 19.55
C GLU A 520 -11.75 3.00 18.71
N ILE A 521 -11.58 3.76 17.62
CA ILE A 521 -10.41 3.71 16.73
C ILE A 521 -9.64 5.03 16.85
N SER A 522 -8.32 4.94 17.01
CA SER A 522 -7.42 6.09 16.89
C SER A 522 -6.87 6.17 15.47
N ILE A 523 -6.90 7.35 14.86
CA ILE A 523 -6.15 7.62 13.65
C ILE A 523 -4.72 7.96 14.05
N ILE A 524 -3.74 7.40 13.33
CA ILE A 524 -2.32 7.76 13.42
C ILE A 524 -1.98 8.49 12.12
N PRO A 525 -1.69 9.81 12.16
CA PRO A 525 -1.33 10.55 10.97
C PRO A 525 0.12 10.24 10.63
N GLU A 526 0.39 9.88 9.39
CA GLU A 526 1.71 9.77 8.82
C GLU A 526 1.92 10.84 7.78
N LEU A 527 3.04 11.54 7.90
CA LEU A 527 3.53 12.52 6.94
C LEU A 527 5.00 12.20 6.72
N ASP A 528 5.29 11.59 5.60
CA ASP A 528 6.57 10.93 5.37
C ASP A 528 7.72 11.90 5.18
N MET A 529 8.87 11.56 5.77
CA MET A 529 10.08 12.36 5.76
C MET A 529 11.31 11.56 6.25
N PRO A 530 12.53 11.80 5.76
CA PRO A 530 12.87 12.84 4.78
C PRO A 530 12.65 12.42 3.33
N ALA A 531 12.60 11.11 3.01
CA ALA A 531 12.26 10.59 1.69
C ALA A 531 10.73 10.56 1.50
N HIS A 532 10.26 10.14 0.33
CA HIS A 532 8.84 10.11 0.01
C HIS A 532 8.14 11.48 0.25
N ALA A 533 8.85 12.56 -0.01
CA ALA A 533 8.42 13.91 0.39
C ALA A 533 8.32 14.91 -0.79
N ARG A 534 8.34 14.40 -2.03
CA ARG A 534 8.40 15.24 -3.22
C ARG A 534 7.22 16.21 -3.33
N ALA A 535 6.01 15.79 -2.98
CA ALA A 535 4.85 16.69 -2.98
C ALA A 535 5.09 17.90 -2.08
N ALA A 536 5.71 17.71 -0.90
CA ALA A 536 6.09 18.80 -0.02
C ALA A 536 7.22 19.65 -0.60
N VAL A 537 8.24 19.03 -1.22
CA VAL A 537 9.37 19.74 -1.86
C VAL A 537 8.85 20.69 -2.95
N VAL A 538 8.01 20.20 -3.85
CA VAL A 538 7.44 21.00 -4.95
C VAL A 538 6.54 22.12 -4.40
N ALA A 539 5.70 21.82 -3.41
CA ALA A 539 4.81 22.80 -2.79
C ALA A 539 5.61 23.91 -2.09
N MET A 540 6.70 23.58 -1.39
CA MET A 540 7.52 24.57 -0.70
C MET A 540 8.41 25.38 -1.65
N ARG A 541 8.82 24.82 -2.79
CA ARG A 541 9.40 25.58 -3.91
C ARG A 541 8.41 26.64 -4.42
N ALA A 542 7.17 26.24 -4.69
CA ALA A 542 6.12 27.17 -5.13
C ALA A 542 5.86 28.26 -4.07
N ARG A 543 5.85 27.92 -2.78
CA ARG A 543 5.71 28.88 -1.69
C ARG A 543 6.85 29.89 -1.66
N ALA A 544 8.09 29.46 -1.81
CA ALA A 544 9.24 30.36 -1.86
C ALA A 544 9.12 31.38 -3.01
N VAL A 545 8.69 30.94 -4.19
CA VAL A 545 8.40 31.80 -5.34
C VAL A 545 7.27 32.78 -5.01
N ASN A 546 6.15 32.30 -4.42
CA ASN A 546 5.01 33.14 -4.04
C ASN A 546 5.36 34.22 -3.02
N LEU A 547 6.32 33.94 -2.12
CA LEU A 547 6.83 34.89 -1.13
C LEU A 547 7.88 35.85 -1.71
N GLY A 548 8.25 35.71 -2.98
CA GLY A 548 9.15 36.64 -3.71
C GLY A 548 10.63 36.31 -3.59
N ASP A 549 11.01 35.18 -3.02
CA ASP A 549 12.40 34.72 -2.97
C ASP A 549 12.47 33.20 -3.19
N ALA A 550 12.65 32.81 -4.45
CA ALA A 550 12.70 31.40 -4.87
C ALA A 550 13.85 30.59 -4.26
N ASN A 551 14.85 31.25 -3.69
CA ASN A 551 16.03 30.59 -3.09
C ASN A 551 16.06 30.69 -1.56
N ASN A 552 14.97 31.09 -0.93
CA ASN A 552 14.88 31.26 0.51
C ASN A 552 14.95 29.93 1.27
N LEU A 553 16.07 29.60 1.86
CA LEU A 553 16.31 28.35 2.62
C LEU A 553 15.57 28.29 3.97
N ASP A 554 14.94 29.38 4.43
CA ASP A 554 14.02 29.34 5.58
C ASP A 554 12.61 28.85 5.18
N VAL A 555 12.33 28.77 3.87
CA VAL A 555 11.06 28.32 3.29
C VAL A 555 11.24 27.02 2.49
N ARG A 556 12.25 26.97 1.62
CA ARG A 556 12.56 25.77 0.85
C ARG A 556 13.00 24.63 1.78
N VAL A 557 12.67 23.43 1.37
CA VAL A 557 13.02 22.18 2.07
C VAL A 557 14.09 21.37 1.33
N ASP A 558 14.58 21.95 0.23
CA ASP A 558 15.70 21.46 -0.59
C ASP A 558 16.76 22.57 -0.72
N ASP A 559 17.95 22.19 -1.15
CA ASP A 559 19.01 23.14 -1.48
C ASP A 559 19.07 23.35 -2.98
N PRO A 560 18.71 24.53 -3.52
CA PRO A 560 18.73 24.78 -4.97
C PRO A 560 20.14 24.72 -5.60
N ALA A 561 21.19 24.72 -4.77
CA ALA A 561 22.56 24.56 -5.22
C ALA A 561 23.11 23.14 -5.09
N ASP A 562 22.29 22.21 -4.62
CA ASP A 562 22.64 20.78 -4.57
C ASP A 562 22.67 20.18 -5.98
N THR A 563 23.81 19.61 -6.35
CA THR A 563 24.03 18.95 -7.64
C THR A 563 24.14 17.43 -7.50
N SER A 564 23.72 16.87 -6.37
CA SER A 564 23.71 15.43 -6.14
C SER A 564 22.85 14.72 -7.19
N ARG A 565 23.36 13.64 -7.75
CA ARG A 565 22.70 12.83 -8.79
C ARG A 565 22.30 11.49 -8.20
N TYR A 566 21.03 11.31 -7.95
CA TYR A 566 20.43 10.06 -7.46
C TYR A 566 19.02 9.88 -8.03
N LEU A 567 18.46 8.69 -7.86
CA LEU A 567 17.03 8.44 -8.02
C LEU A 567 16.54 7.71 -6.77
N THR A 568 15.39 8.12 -6.24
CA THR A 568 14.72 7.37 -5.19
C THR A 568 14.25 6.02 -5.73
N ILE A 569 13.80 5.12 -4.85
CA ILE A 569 13.24 3.84 -5.27
C ILE A 569 12.00 4.01 -6.17
N GLN A 570 11.31 5.14 -6.06
CA GLN A 570 10.19 5.55 -6.91
C GLN A 570 10.65 6.33 -8.17
N HIS A 571 11.95 6.34 -8.44
CA HIS A 571 12.59 6.98 -9.59
C HIS A 571 12.54 8.51 -9.62
N TYR A 572 12.37 9.17 -8.47
CA TYR A 572 12.47 10.63 -8.39
C TYR A 572 13.90 11.10 -8.10
N ASN A 573 14.29 12.20 -8.71
CA ASN A 573 15.59 12.84 -8.48
C ASN A 573 15.54 14.00 -7.48
N ASP A 574 14.38 14.30 -6.90
CA ASP A 574 14.14 15.47 -6.04
C ASP A 574 13.11 15.22 -4.91
N GLY A 575 12.90 13.96 -4.51
CA GLY A 575 11.88 13.56 -3.52
C GLY A 575 12.30 13.61 -2.05
N ILE A 576 13.49 14.15 -1.70
CA ILE A 576 14.06 14.02 -0.35
C ILE A 576 14.26 15.39 0.29
N LEU A 577 13.72 15.59 1.52
CA LEU A 577 13.93 16.81 2.31
C LEU A 577 15.39 16.95 2.71
N ASN A 578 15.94 18.16 2.59
CA ASN A 578 17.31 18.43 3.00
C ASN A 578 17.39 18.76 4.49
N PRO A 579 18.09 17.95 5.33
CA PRO A 579 18.18 18.14 6.77
C PRO A 579 19.04 19.33 7.18
N CYS A 580 19.70 20.01 6.24
CA CYS A 580 20.65 21.07 6.49
C CYS A 580 20.06 22.46 6.28
N VAL A 581 18.80 22.56 5.83
CA VAL A 581 18.12 23.83 5.61
C VAL A 581 17.06 24.09 6.68
N ALA A 582 16.91 25.35 7.09
CA ALA A 582 15.97 25.72 8.15
C ALA A 582 14.51 25.49 7.73
N GLY A 583 14.19 25.67 6.46
CA GLY A 583 12.85 25.47 5.90
C GLY A 583 12.29 24.07 6.18
N THR A 584 13.12 23.03 6.19
CA THR A 584 12.73 21.66 6.54
C THR A 584 12.11 21.60 7.95
N TYR A 585 12.77 22.16 8.95
CA TYR A 585 12.27 22.14 10.33
C TYR A 585 11.13 23.11 10.56
N ASN A 586 11.08 24.21 9.81
CA ASN A 586 9.95 25.14 9.81
C ASN A 586 8.68 24.47 9.23
N LEU A 587 8.80 23.73 8.12
CA LEU A 587 7.72 22.91 7.57
C LEU A 587 7.21 21.95 8.64
N ILE A 588 8.07 21.11 9.19
CA ILE A 588 7.71 20.05 10.14
C ILE A 588 7.04 20.65 11.38
N THR A 589 7.58 21.76 11.94
CA THR A 589 7.02 22.43 13.12
C THR A 589 5.60 22.94 12.84
N ASN A 590 5.37 23.57 11.69
CA ASN A 590 4.05 24.09 11.34
C ASN A 590 3.05 22.96 11.15
N VAL A 591 3.43 21.89 10.43
CA VAL A 591 2.58 20.74 10.17
C VAL A 591 2.20 20.02 11.47
N VAL A 592 3.18 19.72 12.34
CA VAL A 592 2.94 19.06 13.64
C VAL A 592 1.96 19.89 14.49
N ASN A 593 2.14 21.22 14.55
CA ASN A 593 1.28 22.09 15.33
C ASN A 593 -0.15 22.17 14.76
N ASP A 594 -0.32 22.31 13.44
CA ASP A 594 -1.63 22.39 12.80
C ASP A 594 -2.40 21.08 12.95
N VAL A 595 -1.75 19.93 12.77
CA VAL A 595 -2.36 18.61 12.97
C VAL A 595 -2.75 18.41 14.44
N ASN A 596 -1.89 18.74 15.39
CA ASN A 596 -2.20 18.65 16.82
C ASN A 596 -3.40 19.54 17.22
N ALA A 597 -3.51 20.71 16.57
CA ALA A 597 -4.68 21.60 16.74
C ALA A 597 -5.97 20.96 16.22
N MET A 598 -5.94 20.21 15.11
CA MET A 598 -7.10 19.46 14.58
C MET A 598 -7.55 18.37 15.54
N TYR A 599 -6.62 17.62 16.16
CA TYR A 599 -6.95 16.65 17.21
C TYR A 599 -7.63 17.32 18.42
N THR A 600 -7.07 18.44 18.88
CA THR A 600 -7.67 19.23 19.96
C THR A 600 -9.08 19.69 19.60
N GLN A 601 -9.31 20.16 18.37
CA GLN A 601 -10.62 20.57 17.87
C GLN A 601 -11.60 19.37 17.81
N ALA A 602 -11.12 18.18 17.51
CA ALA A 602 -11.91 16.95 17.53
C ALA A 602 -12.23 16.46 18.95
N GLY A 603 -11.68 17.08 19.99
CA GLY A 603 -11.79 16.61 21.39
C GLY A 603 -10.93 15.38 21.66
N GLN A 604 -9.86 15.18 20.88
CA GLN A 604 -8.93 14.07 20.93
C GLN A 604 -7.55 14.53 21.38
N THR A 605 -6.70 13.57 21.75
CA THR A 605 -5.26 13.79 21.94
C THR A 605 -4.53 13.08 20.82
N LEU A 606 -3.58 13.78 20.18
CA LEU A 606 -2.64 13.14 19.26
C LEU A 606 -1.60 12.37 20.10
N ASP A 607 -1.81 11.04 20.21
CA ASP A 607 -0.96 10.16 21.03
C ASP A 607 0.29 9.68 20.27
N VAL A 608 0.20 9.50 18.96
CA VAL A 608 1.28 9.00 18.12
C VAL A 608 1.39 9.85 16.87
N TRP A 609 2.57 10.39 16.63
CA TRP A 609 3.00 10.96 15.35
C TRP A 609 3.81 9.94 14.57
N HIS A 610 3.46 9.64 13.33
CA HIS A 610 4.27 8.79 12.47
C HIS A 610 5.00 9.65 11.44
N MET A 611 6.33 9.50 11.35
CA MET A 611 7.17 10.32 10.47
C MET A 611 7.56 9.60 9.16
N GLY A 612 7.05 8.40 8.91
CA GLY A 612 7.53 7.57 7.80
C GLY A 612 8.94 7.10 8.03
N GLY A 613 9.88 7.64 7.27
CA GLY A 613 11.32 7.46 7.47
C GLY A 613 11.92 6.28 6.71
N ASP A 614 11.14 5.62 5.86
CA ASP A 614 11.61 4.57 4.98
C ASP A 614 12.42 5.13 3.80
N GLU A 615 13.28 4.29 3.30
CA GLU A 615 14.02 4.43 2.04
C GLU A 615 14.87 5.71 1.86
N ALA A 616 15.12 6.48 2.93
CA ALA A 616 15.88 7.74 2.85
C ALA A 616 17.29 7.57 2.26
N ARG A 617 17.88 6.38 2.34
CA ARG A 617 19.19 6.02 1.76
C ARG A 617 19.11 4.86 0.77
N ASN A 618 17.93 4.34 0.53
CA ASN A 618 17.69 3.31 -0.47
C ASN A 618 17.47 3.98 -1.84
N VAL A 619 18.55 4.40 -2.48
CA VAL A 619 18.52 5.14 -3.73
C VAL A 619 19.30 4.42 -4.82
N PHE A 620 18.90 4.62 -6.05
CA PHE A 620 19.65 4.16 -7.20
C PHE A 620 20.85 5.11 -7.43
N THR A 621 22.03 4.63 -7.12
CA THR A 621 23.29 5.36 -7.30
C THR A 621 24.00 4.94 -8.56
N GLY A 622 23.35 4.96 -9.67
CA GLY A 622 23.98 4.67 -10.96
C GLY A 622 23.26 3.66 -11.81
N GLY A 623 23.26 3.91 -13.04
CA GLY A 623 22.82 3.02 -14.11
C GLY A 623 21.33 3.15 -14.46
N GLY A 624 21.03 2.99 -15.72
CA GLY A 624 19.68 2.72 -16.21
C GLY A 624 18.87 3.89 -16.74
N PHE A 625 19.13 5.11 -16.36
CA PHE A 625 18.42 6.27 -16.92
C PHE A 625 19.40 7.21 -17.50
N GLN A 626 20.07 6.95 -18.53
CA GLN A 626 21.17 7.76 -18.68
C GLN A 626 21.30 8.33 -20.01
N ASP A 627 21.87 9.46 -20.06
CA ASP A 627 22.52 10.21 -21.10
C ASP A 627 23.66 9.44 -21.83
N GLY A 628 23.53 8.10 -21.90
CA GLY A 628 24.45 7.21 -22.66
C GLY A 628 25.70 6.77 -21.92
N ASP A 629 25.95 7.24 -20.70
CA ASP A 629 27.12 6.87 -19.91
C ASP A 629 26.73 6.16 -18.60
N ILE A 630 27.06 4.88 -18.50
CA ILE A 630 26.76 4.04 -17.33
C ILE A 630 27.85 4.20 -16.26
N ASP A 631 28.48 5.35 -16.17
CA ASP A 631 29.47 5.61 -15.13
C ASP A 631 28.82 5.84 -13.77
N ARG A 632 28.60 4.75 -13.04
CA ARG A 632 28.06 4.77 -11.68
C ARG A 632 28.93 5.55 -10.68
N SER A 633 30.19 5.81 -11.00
CA SER A 633 31.09 6.59 -10.12
C SER A 633 30.70 8.06 -10.05
N ALA A 634 29.85 8.54 -10.96
CA ALA A 634 29.38 9.92 -10.99
C ALA A 634 28.04 10.13 -10.25
N TRP A 635 27.50 9.10 -9.60
CA TRP A 635 26.24 9.20 -8.86
C TRP A 635 26.52 9.35 -7.36
N ASP A 636 25.68 10.13 -6.70
CA ASP A 636 25.83 10.54 -5.32
C ASP A 636 24.69 9.99 -4.47
N PHE A 637 24.89 9.93 -3.15
CA PHE A 637 23.76 9.85 -2.22
C PHE A 637 23.08 11.22 -2.08
N PRO A 638 21.83 11.25 -1.59
CA PRO A 638 21.16 12.52 -1.30
C PRO A 638 22.02 13.44 -0.45
N TRP A 639 22.01 14.73 -0.79
CA TRP A 639 22.75 15.81 -0.12
C TRP A 639 24.28 15.74 -0.26
N GLU A 640 24.82 14.80 -1.04
CA GLU A 640 26.27 14.59 -1.17
C GLU A 640 26.98 15.83 -1.69
N GLN A 641 26.39 16.52 -2.65
CA GLN A 641 26.97 17.73 -3.27
C GLN A 641 26.31 19.03 -2.77
N SER A 642 25.42 18.97 -1.74
CA SER A 642 24.76 20.16 -1.20
C SER A 642 25.71 21.11 -0.50
N PRO A 643 25.87 22.36 -0.96
CA PRO A 643 26.63 23.40 -0.26
C PRO A 643 26.03 23.76 1.12
N ALA A 644 24.70 23.70 1.25
CA ALA A 644 24.04 23.92 2.54
C ALA A 644 24.47 22.85 3.55
N CYS A 645 24.50 21.57 3.17
CA CYS A 645 24.96 20.48 4.04
C CYS A 645 26.48 20.57 4.33
N ALA A 646 27.28 20.92 3.35
CA ALA A 646 28.71 21.15 3.59
C ALA A 646 28.96 22.23 4.64
N SER A 647 28.21 23.35 4.58
CA SER A 647 28.26 24.42 5.58
C SER A 647 27.70 23.98 6.93
N PHE A 648 26.58 23.24 6.93
CA PHE A 648 25.92 22.77 8.14
C PHE A 648 26.83 21.86 8.97
N ILE A 649 27.47 20.88 8.33
CA ILE A 649 28.43 19.97 8.97
C ILE A 649 29.58 20.72 9.63
N GLN A 650 30.11 21.77 8.96
CA GLN A 650 31.20 22.57 9.52
C GLN A 650 30.81 23.39 10.77
N ASN A 651 29.53 23.76 10.87
CA ASN A 651 29.05 24.71 11.88
C ASN A 651 28.21 24.04 13.00
N THR A 652 27.90 22.74 12.89
CA THR A 652 27.06 22.03 13.85
C THR A 652 27.89 20.96 14.58
N ALA A 653 28.08 21.17 15.89
CA ALA A 653 28.98 20.34 16.70
C ALA A 653 28.52 18.86 16.80
N GLU A 654 27.23 18.60 16.61
CA GLU A 654 26.59 17.29 16.72
C GLU A 654 26.69 16.47 15.43
N VAL A 655 27.15 17.08 14.33
CA VAL A 655 27.24 16.47 13.00
C VAL A 655 28.67 16.58 12.51
N SER A 656 29.37 15.47 12.45
CA SER A 656 30.78 15.43 12.02
C SER A 656 30.95 15.01 10.57
N SER A 657 29.95 14.34 10.02
CA SER A 657 29.95 13.80 8.66
C SER A 657 28.53 13.71 8.08
N ARG A 658 28.42 13.41 6.81
CA ARG A 658 27.12 13.18 6.16
C ARG A 658 26.36 11.97 6.73
N ASN A 659 27.07 10.99 7.27
CA ASN A 659 26.44 9.83 7.92
C ASN A 659 25.67 10.19 9.20
N ASP A 660 26.03 11.32 9.82
CA ASP A 660 25.37 11.80 11.04
C ASP A 660 24.09 12.61 10.73
N LEU A 661 23.85 12.97 9.46
CA LEU A 661 22.71 13.82 9.07
C LEU A 661 21.36 13.11 9.32
N GLN A 662 21.23 11.82 8.98
CA GLN A 662 20.00 11.07 9.22
C GLN A 662 19.69 10.91 10.72
N PRO A 663 20.61 10.42 11.57
CA PRO A 663 20.36 10.38 13.01
C PRO A 663 20.07 11.76 13.61
N TYR A 664 20.75 12.82 13.16
CA TYR A 664 20.46 14.18 13.56
C TYR A 664 19.04 14.59 13.20
N PHE A 665 18.62 14.35 11.95
CA PHE A 665 17.28 14.67 11.47
C PHE A 665 16.20 14.01 12.35
N VAL A 666 16.33 12.70 12.59
CA VAL A 666 15.37 11.95 13.43
C VAL A 666 15.26 12.54 14.84
N LYS A 667 16.40 12.86 15.48
CA LYS A 667 16.42 13.46 16.82
C LYS A 667 15.75 14.83 16.83
N ARG A 668 15.95 15.64 15.77
CA ARG A 668 15.31 16.95 15.64
C ARG A 668 13.80 16.84 15.41
N VAL A 669 13.34 15.91 14.60
CA VAL A 669 11.90 15.64 14.43
C VAL A 669 11.29 15.17 15.77
N ALA A 670 11.93 14.22 16.45
CA ALA A 670 11.48 13.76 17.77
C ALA A 670 11.39 14.90 18.80
N GLN A 671 12.31 15.86 18.75
CA GLN A 671 12.26 17.04 19.61
C GLN A 671 11.06 17.94 19.27
N ILE A 672 10.79 18.20 17.98
CA ILE A 672 9.63 18.99 17.53
C ILE A 672 8.32 18.34 17.99
N VAL A 673 8.21 17.01 17.83
CA VAL A 673 7.05 16.23 18.26
C VAL A 673 6.86 16.31 19.78
N ALA A 674 7.94 16.17 20.55
CA ALA A 674 7.91 16.27 22.00
C ALA A 674 7.56 17.70 22.48
N ASP A 675 8.09 18.73 21.82
CA ASP A 675 7.81 20.15 22.14
C ASP A 675 6.34 20.51 21.87
N ALA A 676 5.69 19.84 20.91
CA ALA A 676 4.25 19.94 20.66
C ALA A 676 3.40 19.18 21.70
N GLY A 677 4.01 18.49 22.66
CA GLY A 677 3.33 17.72 23.71
C GLY A 677 2.84 16.36 23.26
N ILE A 678 3.28 15.85 22.12
CA ILE A 678 2.92 14.54 21.60
C ILE A 678 3.82 13.47 22.25
N PRO A 679 3.26 12.44 22.92
CA PRO A 679 4.06 11.55 23.74
C PRO A 679 4.84 10.50 22.96
N ALA A 680 4.45 10.17 21.73
CA ALA A 680 5.10 9.12 20.97
C ALA A 680 5.43 9.53 19.53
N MET A 681 6.61 9.13 19.04
CA MET A 681 6.98 9.18 17.63
C MET A 681 7.23 7.77 17.11
N TYR A 682 6.56 7.42 16.02
CA TYR A 682 6.74 6.16 15.29
C TYR A 682 7.39 6.43 13.93
N ALA A 683 8.10 5.43 13.41
CA ALA A 683 8.65 5.44 12.05
C ALA A 683 8.86 4.02 11.55
N TYR A 684 9.25 3.86 10.28
CA TYR A 684 9.70 2.58 9.76
C TYR A 684 11.14 2.28 10.22
N GLN A 685 11.53 1.00 10.19
CA GLN A 685 12.80 0.53 10.74
C GLN A 685 14.03 1.21 10.14
N ASP A 686 13.98 1.58 8.85
CA ASP A 686 15.11 2.08 8.08
C ASP A 686 15.76 3.32 8.71
N ILE A 687 14.92 4.21 9.28
CA ILE A 687 15.41 5.47 9.83
C ILE A 687 16.06 5.28 11.21
N TYR A 688 15.77 4.16 11.90
CA TYR A 688 16.21 3.88 13.27
C TYR A 688 17.43 2.97 13.38
N ASP A 689 18.06 2.57 12.29
CA ASP A 689 19.12 1.57 12.26
C ASP A 689 20.25 1.77 13.29
N LEU A 690 20.64 3.02 13.53
CA LEU A 690 21.73 3.38 14.43
C LEU A 690 21.28 3.95 15.79
N LEU A 691 19.97 3.93 16.09
CA LEU A 691 19.39 4.60 17.26
C LEU A 691 18.78 3.61 18.24
N ASN A 692 18.77 4.00 19.53
CA ASN A 692 17.93 3.39 20.56
C ASN A 692 16.73 4.30 20.84
N ALA A 693 15.63 3.73 21.29
CA ALA A 693 14.43 4.49 21.64
C ALA A 693 14.70 5.60 22.68
N THR A 694 15.62 5.35 23.62
CA THR A 694 16.00 6.30 24.67
C THR A 694 16.81 7.52 24.19
N GLU A 695 17.24 7.53 22.94
CA GLU A 695 17.94 8.68 22.34
C GLU A 695 16.99 9.72 21.75
N LEU A 696 15.69 9.39 21.68
CA LEU A 696 14.64 10.26 21.15
C LEU A 696 14.00 11.10 22.28
N ALA A 697 13.58 12.31 21.96
CA ALA A 697 13.01 13.25 22.93
C ALA A 697 11.58 12.88 23.36
N THR A 698 10.86 12.10 22.59
CA THR A 698 9.52 11.62 22.92
C THR A 698 9.57 10.59 24.06
N GLN A 699 8.47 10.47 24.83
CA GLN A 699 8.39 9.52 25.95
C GLN A 699 8.40 8.08 25.49
N ARG A 700 7.86 7.80 24.29
CA ARG A 700 7.78 6.50 23.64
C ARG A 700 8.26 6.65 22.21
N ALA A 701 8.86 5.59 21.68
CA ALA A 701 9.22 5.48 20.26
C ALA A 701 8.76 4.13 19.73
N GLY A 702 8.19 4.13 18.55
CA GLY A 702 7.69 2.92 17.93
C GLY A 702 8.30 2.67 16.56
N VAL A 703 8.27 1.42 16.13
CA VAL A 703 8.76 0.98 14.84
C VAL A 703 7.73 0.11 14.11
N GLY A 704 7.39 0.50 12.88
CA GLY A 704 6.74 -0.36 11.89
C GLY A 704 7.80 -1.17 11.16
N PHE A 705 7.80 -2.50 11.37
CA PHE A 705 8.84 -3.36 10.81
C PHE A 705 8.35 -4.07 9.55
N TRP A 706 8.93 -3.73 8.37
CA TRP A 706 8.47 -4.18 7.06
C TRP A 706 9.49 -5.01 6.25
N GLU A 707 10.59 -5.51 6.85
CA GLU A 707 11.46 -6.43 6.14
C GLU A 707 10.78 -7.77 5.83
N PRO A 708 10.93 -8.32 4.62
CA PRO A 708 10.44 -9.65 4.29
C PRO A 708 11.07 -10.73 5.19
N ILE A 709 10.24 -11.59 5.77
CA ILE A 709 10.73 -12.68 6.64
C ILE A 709 11.16 -13.92 5.86
N SER A 710 10.62 -14.14 4.68
CA SER A 710 10.96 -15.31 3.85
C SER A 710 12.32 -15.19 3.14
N SER A 711 12.95 -14.03 3.15
CA SER A 711 14.35 -13.85 2.77
C SER A 711 15.34 -14.38 3.81
N GLY A 712 14.85 -14.72 5.02
CA GLY A 712 15.60 -15.34 6.10
C GLY A 712 16.16 -14.40 7.17
N GLU A 713 16.27 -13.12 6.90
CA GLU A 713 16.87 -12.14 7.83
C GLU A 713 15.83 -11.34 8.62
N GLY A 714 14.74 -10.91 8.01
CA GLY A 714 13.70 -10.14 8.67
C GLY A 714 13.10 -10.80 9.92
N ALA A 715 12.98 -12.13 9.92
CA ALA A 715 12.52 -12.90 11.08
C ALA A 715 13.43 -12.79 12.31
N ASN A 716 14.69 -12.40 12.14
CA ASN A 716 15.67 -12.18 13.20
C ASN A 716 15.82 -10.70 13.58
N ASN A 717 15.80 -9.82 12.60
CA ASN A 717 16.10 -8.41 12.77
C ASN A 717 15.07 -7.68 13.63
N ILE A 718 13.80 -8.07 13.54
CA ILE A 718 12.70 -7.43 14.27
C ILE A 718 12.91 -7.40 15.79
N ASN A 719 13.46 -8.49 16.36
CA ASN A 719 13.70 -8.56 17.80
C ASN A 719 14.76 -7.54 18.26
N GLY A 720 15.68 -7.16 17.39
CA GLY A 720 16.68 -6.14 17.64
C GLY A 720 16.06 -4.78 17.99
N PHE A 721 14.94 -4.41 17.37
CA PHE A 721 14.23 -3.16 17.68
C PHE A 721 13.54 -3.21 19.04
N SER A 722 12.85 -4.30 19.39
CA SER A 722 12.29 -4.48 20.73
C SER A 722 13.38 -4.45 21.80
N ASN A 723 14.54 -5.07 21.54
CA ASN A 723 15.70 -5.08 22.44
C ASN A 723 16.32 -3.68 22.63
N ARG A 724 16.18 -2.77 21.64
CA ARG A 724 16.60 -1.35 21.72
C ARG A 724 15.54 -0.44 22.35
N GLY A 725 14.42 -1.02 22.83
CA GLY A 725 13.36 -0.32 23.55
C GLY A 725 12.25 0.30 22.68
N PHE A 726 12.17 -0.04 21.41
CA PHE A 726 11.08 0.41 20.54
C PHE A 726 9.80 -0.41 20.76
N GLU A 727 8.67 0.25 20.74
CA GLU A 727 7.35 -0.36 20.63
C GLU A 727 7.19 -0.94 19.22
N THR A 728 7.41 -2.25 19.07
CA THR A 728 7.50 -2.89 17.77
C THR A 728 6.14 -3.34 17.26
N VAL A 729 5.75 -2.88 16.07
CA VAL A 729 4.55 -3.29 15.31
C VAL A 729 5.00 -4.15 14.13
N VAL A 730 4.42 -5.34 14.00
CA VAL A 730 4.71 -6.27 12.91
C VAL A 730 3.94 -5.85 11.65
N THR A 731 4.67 -5.51 10.58
CA THR A 731 4.10 -5.07 9.29
C THR A 731 4.76 -5.78 8.10
N VAL A 732 5.22 -7.02 8.31
CA VAL A 732 6.02 -7.78 7.34
C VAL A 732 5.28 -8.01 6.02
N PRO A 733 5.89 -7.66 4.87
CA PRO A 733 5.18 -7.60 3.60
C PRO A 733 4.77 -8.96 3.06
N ASP A 734 5.50 -10.02 3.38
CA ASP A 734 5.17 -11.38 2.95
C ASP A 734 3.74 -11.80 3.32
N PHE A 735 3.19 -11.27 4.43
CA PHE A 735 1.92 -11.69 5.00
C PHE A 735 0.91 -10.56 5.18
N LEU A 736 1.38 -9.31 5.30
CA LEU A 736 0.54 -8.21 5.77
C LEU A 736 0.39 -7.06 4.76
N TYR A 737 1.05 -7.12 3.59
CA TYR A 737 0.82 -6.14 2.53
C TYR A 737 -0.37 -6.56 1.67
N PHE A 738 -1.40 -5.75 1.68
CA PHE A 738 -2.66 -5.97 0.97
C PHE A 738 -2.69 -5.29 -0.41
N ASP A 739 -1.66 -4.54 -0.75
CA ASP A 739 -1.37 -4.10 -2.11
C ASP A 739 -0.76 -5.23 -2.97
N PHE A 740 -0.48 -6.40 -2.40
CA PHE A 740 -0.07 -7.58 -3.15
C PHE A 740 -1.27 -8.39 -3.65
N PRO A 741 -1.13 -9.11 -4.78
CA PRO A 741 -2.18 -9.93 -5.36
C PRO A 741 -2.73 -10.97 -4.38
N GLN A 742 -3.97 -11.38 -4.59
CA GLN A 742 -4.56 -12.47 -3.80
C GLN A 742 -4.25 -13.86 -4.37
N GLU A 743 -3.79 -13.93 -5.62
CA GLU A 743 -3.36 -15.17 -6.28
C GLU A 743 -2.18 -14.89 -7.24
N VAL A 744 -1.50 -15.95 -7.67
CA VAL A 744 -0.48 -15.89 -8.72
C VAL A 744 -1.17 -15.94 -10.07
N ASP A 745 -1.78 -14.83 -10.45
CA ASP A 745 -2.59 -14.69 -11.65
C ASP A 745 -2.39 -13.27 -12.23
N PRO A 746 -2.10 -13.13 -13.52
CA PRO A 746 -1.90 -11.82 -14.16
C PRO A 746 -3.08 -10.87 -14.07
N GLU A 747 -4.30 -11.39 -13.99
CA GLU A 747 -5.52 -10.57 -13.85
C GLU A 747 -5.80 -10.09 -12.41
N GLU A 748 -4.95 -10.47 -11.42
CA GLU A 748 -4.97 -9.87 -10.10
C GLU A 748 -4.33 -8.49 -10.14
N ARG A 749 -4.52 -7.70 -9.06
CA ARG A 749 -3.97 -6.35 -8.92
C ARG A 749 -2.87 -6.33 -7.87
N GLY A 750 -1.89 -5.44 -8.04
CA GLY A 750 -0.92 -5.09 -7.01
C GLY A 750 0.53 -5.37 -7.36
N TYR A 751 1.44 -5.12 -6.41
CA TYR A 751 2.86 -5.38 -6.54
C TYR A 751 3.23 -6.78 -6.03
N TYR A 752 4.45 -7.23 -6.32
CA TYR A 752 4.90 -8.59 -6.00
C TYR A 752 6.41 -8.65 -5.68
N TRP A 753 6.94 -7.56 -5.10
CA TRP A 753 8.38 -7.48 -4.84
C TRP A 753 8.82 -8.37 -3.66
N ALA A 754 8.01 -8.53 -2.61
CA ALA A 754 8.34 -9.37 -1.45
C ALA A 754 7.73 -10.77 -1.52
N THR A 755 6.55 -10.90 -2.15
CA THR A 755 5.86 -12.17 -2.34
C THR A 755 5.01 -12.13 -3.61
N ARG A 756 4.74 -13.29 -4.20
CA ARG A 756 3.88 -13.36 -5.40
C ARG A 756 2.40 -13.14 -5.08
N PHE A 757 1.99 -13.39 -3.84
CA PHE A 757 0.60 -13.19 -3.41
C PHE A 757 0.50 -13.14 -1.89
N THR A 758 -0.58 -12.51 -1.43
CA THR A 758 -1.02 -12.50 -0.03
C THR A 758 -2.52 -12.74 -0.01
N ASP A 759 -2.94 -14.02 0.14
CA ASP A 759 -4.36 -14.37 0.23
C ASP A 759 -4.87 -14.43 1.67
N THR A 760 -6.16 -14.57 1.84
CA THR A 760 -6.83 -14.66 3.15
C THR A 760 -6.28 -15.82 3.99
N ARG A 761 -5.95 -16.96 3.36
CA ARG A 761 -5.42 -18.14 4.04
C ARG A 761 -4.00 -17.90 4.56
N LYS A 762 -3.16 -17.22 3.79
CA LYS A 762 -1.79 -16.87 4.18
C LYS A 762 -1.81 -15.91 5.38
N VAL A 763 -2.66 -14.88 5.35
CA VAL A 763 -2.84 -13.95 6.48
C VAL A 763 -3.38 -14.70 7.72
N PHE A 764 -4.35 -15.59 7.55
CA PHE A 764 -4.89 -16.41 8.65
C PHE A 764 -3.84 -17.32 9.28
N GLY A 765 -2.98 -17.93 8.47
CA GLY A 765 -1.93 -18.86 8.90
C GLY A 765 -0.68 -18.20 9.47
N PHE A 766 -0.64 -16.87 9.57
CA PHE A 766 0.50 -16.11 10.06
C PHE A 766 0.65 -16.19 11.58
N ALA A 767 1.88 -16.44 12.05
CA ALA A 767 2.23 -16.46 13.48
C ALA A 767 3.05 -15.22 13.85
N PRO A 768 2.40 -14.10 14.26
CA PRO A 768 3.08 -12.81 14.42
C PRO A 768 4.07 -12.73 15.58
N GLU A 769 3.89 -13.51 16.67
CA GLU A 769 4.81 -13.53 17.82
C GLU A 769 5.95 -14.54 17.66
N ASN A 770 5.92 -15.37 16.61
CA ASN A 770 6.95 -16.35 16.33
C ASN A 770 7.24 -16.37 14.82
N LEU A 771 7.85 -15.29 14.31
CA LEU A 771 8.09 -15.14 12.89
C LEU A 771 8.85 -16.32 12.25
N PRO A 772 9.87 -16.92 12.90
CA PRO A 772 10.54 -18.11 12.37
C PRO A 772 9.61 -19.30 12.09
N GLN A 773 8.52 -19.46 12.88
CA GLN A 773 7.56 -20.54 12.69
C GLN A 773 6.95 -20.56 11.28
N ASN A 774 6.78 -19.39 10.66
CA ASN A 774 6.15 -19.26 9.34
C ASN A 774 6.95 -19.98 8.23
N ALA A 775 8.24 -20.26 8.44
CA ALA A 775 9.05 -21.05 7.51
C ALA A 775 8.57 -22.51 7.37
N GLU A 776 7.84 -23.02 8.35
CA GLU A 776 7.30 -24.39 8.29
C GLU A 776 6.00 -24.49 7.48
N THR A 777 5.28 -23.37 7.36
CA THR A 777 3.92 -23.34 6.82
C THR A 777 3.76 -22.54 5.53
N SER A 778 4.81 -21.83 5.09
CA SER A 778 4.78 -20.99 3.90
C SER A 778 5.98 -21.21 2.97
N LEU A 779 5.88 -20.66 1.76
CA LEU A 779 6.95 -20.62 0.77
C LEU A 779 7.46 -19.18 0.63
N ASN A 780 8.70 -19.02 0.15
CA ASN A 780 9.24 -17.73 -0.21
C ASN A 780 8.63 -17.20 -1.53
N ARG A 781 9.09 -16.02 -1.96
CA ARG A 781 8.61 -15.37 -3.19
C ARG A 781 8.77 -16.26 -4.43
N GLU A 782 9.81 -17.06 -4.50
CA GLU A 782 10.11 -17.96 -5.62
C GLU A 782 9.35 -19.30 -5.56
N GLY A 783 8.47 -19.46 -4.56
CA GLY A 783 7.71 -20.71 -4.36
C GLY A 783 8.56 -21.83 -3.77
N GLN A 784 9.67 -21.51 -3.11
CA GLN A 784 10.61 -22.47 -2.52
C GLN A 784 10.45 -22.53 -1.00
N GLN A 785 10.87 -23.64 -0.39
CA GLN A 785 11.01 -23.74 1.06
C GLN A 785 12.13 -22.84 1.55
N TRP A 786 11.93 -22.24 2.70
CA TRP A 786 12.89 -21.41 3.38
C TRP A 786 13.09 -21.86 4.84
N SER A 787 14.02 -21.26 5.53
CA SER A 787 14.30 -21.55 6.92
C SER A 787 14.61 -20.27 7.69
N ALA A 788 14.22 -20.25 8.97
CA ALA A 788 14.56 -19.17 9.88
C ALA A 788 14.85 -19.70 11.27
N THR A 789 15.70 -18.98 12.00
CA THR A 789 16.07 -19.32 13.38
C THR A 789 15.92 -18.08 14.24
N GLY A 790 15.16 -18.16 15.32
CA GLY A 790 15.09 -17.08 16.29
C GLY A 790 16.41 -16.92 17.02
N SER A 791 17.14 -15.84 16.79
CA SER A 791 18.50 -15.66 17.33
C SER A 791 18.52 -14.88 18.65
N GLU A 792 17.63 -13.92 18.84
CA GLU A 792 17.59 -13.03 19.99
C GLU A 792 16.37 -13.25 20.87
N ALA A 793 16.43 -12.79 22.11
CA ALA A 793 15.26 -12.80 22.99
C ALA A 793 14.19 -11.89 22.41
N ASN A 794 12.97 -12.41 22.31
CA ASN A 794 11.80 -11.61 21.95
C ASN A 794 11.26 -10.93 23.21
N LEU A 795 11.31 -9.61 23.27
CA LEU A 795 10.74 -8.82 24.38
C LEU A 795 9.24 -8.57 24.22
N GLY A 796 8.64 -9.12 23.16
CA GLY A 796 7.24 -8.96 22.80
C GLY A 796 7.03 -7.82 21.80
N PHE A 797 5.98 -7.96 20.98
CA PHE A 797 5.50 -6.93 20.08
C PHE A 797 4.22 -6.33 20.63
N ILE A 798 4.00 -5.03 20.41
CA ILE A 798 2.76 -4.37 20.86
C ILE A 798 1.58 -4.68 19.96
N GLY A 799 1.84 -5.14 18.72
CA GLY A 799 0.81 -5.47 17.77
C GLY A 799 1.26 -5.79 16.37
N MET A 800 0.28 -5.81 15.48
CA MET A 800 0.46 -6.02 14.06
C MET A 800 -0.45 -5.10 13.25
N GLN A 801 -0.07 -4.85 12.00
CA GLN A 801 -0.80 -3.97 11.11
C GLN A 801 -0.75 -4.51 9.67
N GLY A 802 -1.92 -4.51 9.00
CA GLY A 802 -1.99 -4.70 7.56
C GLY A 802 -1.65 -3.40 6.84
N GLN A 803 -1.03 -3.50 5.67
CA GLN A 803 -0.64 -2.35 4.85
C GLN A 803 -1.40 -2.38 3.52
N LEU A 804 -1.98 -1.25 3.11
CA LEU A 804 -2.49 -1.07 1.75
C LEU A 804 -1.82 0.16 1.16
N TRP A 805 -0.79 -0.06 0.35
CA TRP A 805 -0.15 0.96 -0.47
C TRP A 805 -1.00 1.28 -1.70
N GLY A 806 -0.96 2.52 -2.17
CA GLY A 806 -1.97 3.11 -3.03
C GLY A 806 -1.64 3.13 -4.53
N GLU A 807 -0.45 2.72 -4.97
CA GLU A 807 0.05 2.96 -6.33
C GLU A 807 -0.85 2.38 -7.42
N THR A 808 -1.42 1.21 -7.19
CA THR A 808 -2.32 0.54 -8.14
C THR A 808 -3.79 0.61 -7.73
N VAL A 809 -4.13 1.30 -6.63
CA VAL A 809 -5.49 1.36 -6.04
C VAL A 809 -6.10 2.73 -6.27
N ARG A 810 -6.85 2.90 -7.36
CA ARG A 810 -7.38 4.19 -7.83
C ARG A 810 -8.82 4.44 -7.44
N THR A 811 -9.60 3.39 -7.17
CA THR A 811 -11.04 3.51 -6.86
C THR A 811 -11.39 2.86 -5.52
N ALA A 812 -12.54 3.25 -4.95
CA ALA A 812 -13.06 2.65 -3.71
C ALA A 812 -13.34 1.14 -3.89
N GLU A 813 -13.80 0.72 -5.08
CA GLU A 813 -14.03 -0.69 -5.39
C GLU A 813 -12.73 -1.48 -5.44
N GLN A 814 -11.65 -0.89 -5.97
CA GLN A 814 -10.33 -1.52 -5.95
C GLN A 814 -9.79 -1.61 -4.51
N MET A 815 -9.99 -0.58 -3.69
CA MET A 815 -9.65 -0.61 -2.27
C MET A 815 -10.40 -1.75 -1.56
N ASP A 816 -11.69 -1.87 -1.74
CA ASP A 816 -12.49 -2.97 -1.18
C ASP A 816 -12.01 -4.35 -1.65
N TYR A 817 -11.73 -4.49 -2.95
CA TYR A 817 -11.21 -5.73 -3.56
C TYR A 817 -9.88 -6.14 -2.91
N MET A 818 -8.99 -5.19 -2.67
CA MET A 818 -7.68 -5.45 -2.08
C MET A 818 -7.77 -5.73 -0.57
N LEU A 819 -8.69 -5.07 0.14
CA LEU A 819 -8.84 -5.24 1.59
C LEU A 819 -9.59 -6.53 1.96
N TYR A 820 -10.68 -6.85 1.26
CA TYR A 820 -11.58 -7.91 1.71
C TYR A 820 -11.51 -9.18 0.86
N PRO A 821 -11.54 -10.37 1.52
CA PRO A 821 -11.78 -10.60 2.95
C PRO A 821 -10.52 -10.68 3.83
N ARG A 822 -9.32 -10.32 3.33
CA ARG A 822 -8.03 -10.40 4.06
C ARG A 822 -8.04 -9.63 5.38
N LEU A 823 -8.74 -8.49 5.45
CA LEU A 823 -8.90 -7.69 6.67
C LEU A 823 -9.49 -8.51 7.82
N LEU A 824 -10.40 -9.45 7.53
CA LEU A 824 -11.00 -10.30 8.57
C LEU A 824 -9.98 -11.29 9.12
N ALA A 825 -9.08 -11.82 8.28
CA ALA A 825 -7.98 -12.68 8.71
C ALA A 825 -6.92 -11.91 9.52
N LEU A 826 -6.61 -10.67 9.12
CA LEU A 826 -5.78 -9.76 9.90
C LEU A 826 -6.39 -9.54 11.31
N ALA A 827 -7.66 -9.21 11.38
CA ALA A 827 -8.38 -9.00 12.64
C ALA A 827 -8.35 -10.25 13.52
N GLU A 828 -8.52 -11.42 12.92
CA GLU A 828 -8.42 -12.72 13.62
C GLU A 828 -7.05 -12.89 14.28
N ARG A 829 -5.97 -12.67 13.53
CA ARG A 829 -4.60 -12.82 14.06
C ARG A 829 -4.21 -11.72 15.05
N ALA A 830 -4.67 -10.51 14.84
CA ALA A 830 -4.39 -9.40 15.75
C ALA A 830 -5.13 -9.51 17.10
N TRP A 831 -6.25 -10.23 17.12
CA TRP A 831 -7.07 -10.41 18.32
C TRP A 831 -6.82 -11.72 19.04
N HIS A 832 -6.73 -12.84 18.32
CA HIS A 832 -6.75 -14.20 18.84
C HIS A 832 -5.42 -14.93 18.56
N LYS A 833 -4.81 -15.53 19.60
CA LYS A 833 -3.70 -16.47 19.44
C LYS A 833 -4.25 -17.86 19.17
N ALA A 834 -3.95 -18.39 18.00
CA ALA A 834 -4.47 -19.69 17.60
C ALA A 834 -3.75 -20.86 18.32
N PRO A 835 -4.43 -22.02 18.48
CA PRO A 835 -3.87 -23.18 19.17
C PRO A 835 -2.70 -23.85 18.44
N TRP A 836 -2.50 -23.56 17.16
CA TRP A 836 -1.38 -24.05 16.36
C TRP A 836 -0.14 -23.12 16.41
N GLU A 837 -0.26 -21.92 16.95
CA GLU A 837 0.86 -21.01 17.14
C GLU A 837 1.72 -21.45 18.32
N LEU A 838 3.02 -21.55 18.10
CA LEU A 838 4.00 -21.96 19.11
C LEU A 838 4.59 -20.72 19.79
N ASP A 839 4.93 -20.88 21.06
CA ASP A 839 5.68 -19.85 21.77
C ASP A 839 7.08 -19.70 21.17
N TYR A 840 7.54 -18.46 21.05
CA TYR A 840 8.86 -18.14 20.56
C TYR A 840 9.95 -18.74 21.47
N GLN A 841 10.96 -19.34 20.87
CA GLN A 841 12.11 -19.91 21.57
C GLN A 841 13.41 -19.49 20.85
N PRO A 842 14.28 -18.68 21.50
CA PRO A 842 15.58 -18.36 20.93
C PRO A 842 16.37 -19.63 20.57
N GLY A 843 17.03 -19.61 19.41
CA GLY A 843 17.82 -20.75 18.91
C GLY A 843 16.99 -21.85 18.24
N ARG A 844 15.65 -21.81 18.26
CA ARG A 844 14.83 -22.78 17.56
C ARG A 844 14.78 -22.46 16.07
N SER A 845 15.14 -23.42 15.23
CA SER A 845 15.07 -23.32 13.77
C SER A 845 13.80 -23.95 13.23
N PHE A 846 13.18 -23.30 12.25
CA PHE A 846 12.02 -23.78 11.49
C PHE A 846 12.37 -23.81 10.00
N SER A 847 11.78 -24.76 9.28
CA SER A 847 11.91 -24.90 7.83
C SER A 847 10.72 -25.69 7.28
N GLY A 848 10.57 -25.72 5.97
CA GLY A 848 9.54 -26.56 5.34
C GLY A 848 9.62 -28.06 5.66
N THR A 849 10.74 -28.53 6.24
CA THR A 849 10.95 -29.93 6.66
C THR A 849 10.75 -30.18 8.15
N THR A 850 10.59 -29.15 8.96
CA THR A 850 10.25 -29.32 10.38
C THR A 850 8.78 -29.68 10.55
N THR A 851 8.43 -30.25 11.70
CA THR A 851 7.07 -30.76 11.99
C THR A 851 6.62 -30.33 13.40
N PHE A 852 6.96 -29.13 13.79
CA PHE A 852 6.57 -28.62 15.11
C PHE A 852 5.15 -28.08 15.12
N VAL A 853 4.72 -27.50 13.99
CA VAL A 853 3.37 -26.93 13.82
C VAL A 853 2.38 -28.04 13.46
N SER A 854 1.27 -28.13 14.17
CA SER A 854 0.18 -29.02 13.81
C SER A 854 -0.58 -28.47 12.61
N LYS A 855 -0.22 -28.91 11.41
CA LYS A 855 -0.89 -28.52 10.16
C LYS A 855 -2.36 -28.93 10.13
N ASP A 856 -2.71 -30.07 10.76
CA ASP A 856 -4.10 -30.53 10.87
C ASP A 856 -4.93 -29.58 11.75
N THR A 857 -4.34 -29.08 12.85
CA THR A 857 -5.02 -28.09 13.70
C THR A 857 -5.19 -26.77 12.98
N LEU A 858 -4.18 -26.29 12.24
CA LEU A 858 -4.26 -25.10 11.42
C LEU A 858 -5.36 -25.22 10.35
N GLU A 859 -5.40 -26.38 9.67
CA GLU A 859 -6.40 -26.62 8.61
C GLU A 859 -7.84 -26.68 9.17
N ALA A 860 -8.03 -27.34 10.32
CA ALA A 860 -9.34 -27.42 10.97
C ALA A 860 -9.80 -26.04 11.47
N ASP A 861 -8.92 -25.20 12.01
CA ASP A 861 -9.21 -23.84 12.44
C ASP A 861 -9.57 -22.95 11.23
N TYR A 862 -8.78 -23.05 10.14
CA TYR A 862 -9.09 -22.35 8.90
C TYR A 862 -10.43 -22.77 8.29
N ALA A 863 -10.75 -24.05 8.30
CA ALA A 863 -12.03 -24.54 7.77
C ALA A 863 -13.25 -23.94 8.51
N GLY A 864 -13.16 -23.81 9.84
CA GLY A 864 -14.18 -23.13 10.64
C GLY A 864 -14.26 -21.63 10.32
N PHE A 865 -13.13 -20.96 10.14
CA PHE A 865 -13.07 -19.57 9.73
C PHE A 865 -13.66 -19.36 8.33
N ALA A 866 -13.28 -20.17 7.35
CA ALA A 866 -13.74 -20.10 5.96
C ALA A 866 -15.26 -20.30 5.84
N GLN A 867 -15.83 -21.24 6.64
CA GLN A 867 -17.28 -21.40 6.70
C GLN A 867 -17.98 -20.18 7.30
N ALA A 868 -17.42 -19.61 8.39
CA ALA A 868 -17.98 -18.39 8.99
C ALA A 868 -17.91 -17.21 8.02
N LEU A 869 -16.82 -17.09 7.25
CA LEU A 869 -16.73 -16.12 6.16
C LEU A 869 -17.88 -16.30 5.16
N ALA A 870 -17.95 -17.47 4.51
CA ALA A 870 -18.90 -17.72 3.42
C ALA A 870 -20.37 -17.56 3.85
N LEU A 871 -20.72 -18.07 5.04
CA LEU A 871 -22.12 -18.22 5.46
C LEU A 871 -22.62 -17.11 6.39
N LYS A 872 -21.72 -16.25 6.89
CA LYS A 872 -22.09 -15.23 7.87
C LYS A 872 -21.48 -13.86 7.59
N GLU A 873 -20.17 -13.76 7.33
CA GLU A 873 -19.53 -12.45 7.22
C GLU A 873 -19.61 -11.86 5.80
N LEU A 874 -19.39 -12.64 4.74
CA LEU A 874 -19.56 -12.15 3.36
C LEU A 874 -21.01 -11.68 3.08
N PRO A 875 -22.09 -12.38 3.57
CA PRO A 875 -23.43 -11.82 3.50
C PRO A 875 -23.61 -10.45 4.17
N LYS A 876 -22.89 -10.19 5.28
CA LYS A 876 -22.92 -8.87 5.94
C LYS A 876 -22.15 -7.83 5.14
N LEU A 877 -21.03 -8.21 4.50
CA LEU A 877 -20.28 -7.34 3.59
C LEU A 877 -21.12 -6.99 2.36
N ASP A 878 -21.84 -7.96 1.76
CA ASP A 878 -22.78 -7.69 0.67
C ASP A 878 -23.88 -6.70 1.12
N ALA A 879 -24.46 -6.90 2.30
CA ALA A 879 -25.48 -6.02 2.88
C ALA A 879 -24.95 -4.61 3.20
N ALA A 880 -23.66 -4.48 3.48
CA ALA A 880 -22.94 -3.21 3.67
C ALA A 880 -22.43 -2.61 2.36
N SER A 881 -22.71 -3.21 1.22
CA SER A 881 -22.25 -2.80 -0.13
C SER A 881 -20.72 -2.84 -0.33
N ILE A 882 -20.00 -3.62 0.46
CA ILE A 882 -18.55 -3.80 0.32
C ILE A 882 -18.25 -4.65 -0.92
N ARG A 883 -17.35 -4.18 -1.77
CA ARG A 883 -16.96 -4.81 -3.03
C ARG A 883 -15.81 -5.81 -2.87
N TYR A 884 -15.91 -6.71 -1.87
CA TYR A 884 -14.88 -7.71 -1.60
C TYR A 884 -14.57 -8.58 -2.84
N ARG A 885 -13.34 -9.11 -2.90
CA ARG A 885 -12.92 -10.06 -3.93
C ARG A 885 -13.72 -11.35 -3.82
N ILE A 886 -14.39 -11.72 -4.89
CA ILE A 886 -15.05 -13.02 -5.02
C ILE A 886 -14.01 -14.02 -5.51
N SER A 887 -13.67 -15.02 -4.68
CA SER A 887 -12.67 -16.02 -5.03
C SER A 887 -13.04 -16.78 -6.28
N VAL A 888 -12.08 -16.95 -7.19
CA VAL A 888 -12.24 -17.83 -8.36
C VAL A 888 -12.26 -19.29 -7.88
N PRO A 889 -13.22 -20.13 -8.29
CA PRO A 889 -13.32 -21.48 -7.78
C PRO A 889 -12.27 -22.41 -8.36
N GLY A 890 -11.97 -23.46 -7.59
CA GLY A 890 -11.27 -24.62 -8.09
C GLY A 890 -12.24 -25.59 -8.77
N ALA A 891 -11.77 -26.27 -9.82
CA ALA A 891 -12.55 -27.27 -10.53
C ALA A 891 -11.69 -28.43 -11.04
N SER A 892 -12.29 -29.63 -11.08
CA SER A 892 -11.65 -30.85 -11.55
C SER A 892 -12.69 -31.82 -12.18
N SER A 893 -12.27 -32.59 -13.16
CA SER A 893 -13.06 -33.71 -13.69
C SER A 893 -12.70 -35.01 -12.94
N GLN A 894 -13.64 -35.56 -12.20
CA GLN A 894 -13.46 -36.84 -11.49
C GLN A 894 -14.43 -37.88 -12.05
N ASN A 895 -13.88 -38.86 -12.75
CA ASN A 895 -14.67 -39.91 -13.44
C ASN A 895 -15.75 -39.35 -14.37
N GLY A 896 -15.46 -38.24 -15.06
CA GLY A 896 -16.39 -37.55 -15.96
C GLY A 896 -17.42 -36.66 -15.26
N VAL A 897 -17.34 -36.53 -13.96
CA VAL A 897 -18.18 -35.61 -13.16
C VAL A 897 -17.38 -34.34 -12.84
N LEU A 898 -17.98 -33.17 -13.04
CA LEU A 898 -17.44 -31.89 -12.60
C LEU A 898 -17.52 -31.83 -11.07
N VAL A 899 -16.38 -31.57 -10.43
CA VAL A 899 -16.30 -31.29 -9.00
C VAL A 899 -15.70 -29.92 -8.83
N MET A 900 -16.40 -29.04 -8.12
CA MET A 900 -15.96 -27.66 -7.84
C MET A 900 -15.84 -27.43 -6.34
N ASN A 901 -14.89 -26.59 -5.95
CA ASN A 901 -14.73 -26.11 -4.58
C ASN A 901 -14.33 -24.62 -4.56
N SER A 902 -14.28 -24.03 -3.39
CA SER A 902 -13.93 -22.63 -3.21
C SER A 902 -13.04 -22.47 -1.97
N ASP A 903 -12.24 -21.39 -1.92
CA ASP A 903 -11.52 -20.95 -0.72
C ASP A 903 -12.46 -20.78 0.49
N PHE A 904 -13.72 -20.41 0.21
CA PHE A 904 -14.77 -20.20 1.21
C PHE A 904 -15.95 -21.11 0.90
N PRO A 905 -15.96 -22.35 1.44
CA PRO A 905 -17.01 -23.33 1.20
C PRO A 905 -18.40 -22.80 1.58
N GLY A 906 -19.29 -22.76 0.60
CA GLY A 906 -20.64 -22.19 0.74
C GLY A 906 -20.94 -21.04 -0.23
N LEU A 907 -19.92 -20.52 -0.95
CA LEU A 907 -20.16 -19.57 -2.04
C LEU A 907 -20.97 -20.21 -3.19
N PRO A 908 -21.89 -19.47 -3.82
CA PRO A 908 -22.56 -19.92 -5.04
C PRO A 908 -21.58 -20.10 -6.19
N LEU A 909 -21.57 -21.30 -6.79
CA LEU A 909 -20.69 -21.68 -7.89
C LEU A 909 -21.47 -21.84 -9.19
N GLU A 910 -20.88 -21.47 -10.32
CA GLU A 910 -21.46 -21.57 -11.65
C GLU A 910 -20.44 -22.14 -12.64
N TYR A 911 -20.92 -22.80 -13.69
CA TYR A 911 -20.13 -23.29 -14.82
C TYR A 911 -20.75 -22.90 -16.15
N SER A 912 -19.95 -22.91 -17.21
CA SER A 912 -20.40 -22.60 -18.57
C SER A 912 -19.91 -23.65 -19.56
N THR A 913 -20.75 -23.96 -20.55
CA THR A 913 -20.45 -24.87 -21.68
C THR A 913 -20.26 -24.13 -23.00
N ASP A 914 -20.45 -22.81 -23.02
CA ASP A 914 -20.29 -21.94 -24.20
C ASP A 914 -19.36 -20.75 -23.98
N GLY A 915 -18.82 -20.63 -22.73
CA GLY A 915 -17.95 -19.53 -22.31
C GLY A 915 -18.67 -18.21 -22.02
N ALA A 916 -19.96 -18.11 -22.31
CA ALA A 916 -20.74 -16.87 -22.16
C ALA A 916 -21.90 -17.01 -21.16
N ASN A 917 -22.64 -18.12 -21.20
CA ASN A 917 -23.80 -18.35 -20.34
C ASN A 917 -23.41 -19.27 -19.18
N PHE A 918 -23.59 -18.78 -17.94
CA PHE A 918 -23.26 -19.53 -16.74
C PHE A 918 -24.52 -20.05 -16.04
N ILE A 919 -24.47 -21.29 -15.59
CA ILE A 919 -25.55 -21.97 -14.88
C ILE A 919 -25.06 -22.46 -13.51
N PRO A 920 -25.96 -22.49 -12.49
CA PRO A 920 -25.59 -22.93 -11.14
C PRO A 920 -25.02 -24.35 -11.15
N TYR A 921 -23.89 -24.54 -10.45
CA TYR A 921 -23.30 -25.85 -10.24
C TYR A 921 -24.12 -26.69 -9.27
N ALA A 922 -24.28 -27.95 -9.57
CA ALA A 922 -24.85 -28.98 -8.70
C ALA A 922 -23.98 -30.23 -8.68
N PRO A 923 -23.84 -30.92 -7.54
CA PRO A 923 -23.14 -32.21 -7.48
C PRO A 923 -23.70 -33.20 -8.48
N GLY A 924 -22.82 -33.91 -9.20
CA GLY A 924 -23.21 -34.85 -10.27
C GLY A 924 -23.27 -34.21 -11.66
N THR A 925 -22.95 -32.94 -11.83
CA THR A 925 -22.85 -32.28 -13.15
C THR A 925 -21.81 -33.00 -14.02
N ASN A 926 -22.17 -33.28 -15.29
CA ASN A 926 -21.24 -33.88 -16.27
C ASN A 926 -20.15 -32.87 -16.64
N ALA A 927 -18.88 -33.27 -16.56
CA ALA A 927 -17.74 -32.45 -16.92
C ALA A 927 -17.56 -32.27 -18.43
N ALA A 928 -18.17 -33.12 -19.25
CA ALA A 928 -18.00 -33.03 -20.69
C ALA A 928 -18.61 -31.74 -21.28
N GLY A 929 -17.77 -30.98 -21.99
CA GLY A 929 -18.18 -29.74 -22.64
C GLY A 929 -18.20 -28.52 -21.71
N VAL A 930 -17.79 -28.64 -20.45
CA VAL A 930 -17.56 -27.49 -19.59
C VAL A 930 -16.33 -26.72 -20.10
N LEU A 931 -16.46 -25.42 -20.26
CA LEU A 931 -15.42 -24.54 -20.76
C LEU A 931 -14.87 -23.58 -19.67
N ALA A 932 -15.73 -23.16 -18.74
CA ALA A 932 -15.34 -22.17 -17.72
C ALA A 932 -16.12 -22.36 -16.43
N VAL A 933 -15.54 -21.87 -15.34
CA VAL A 933 -16.12 -21.88 -13.99
C VAL A 933 -15.98 -20.49 -13.35
N ARG A 934 -16.94 -20.11 -12.48
CA ARG A 934 -16.87 -18.89 -11.68
C ARG A 934 -17.67 -19.03 -10.38
N ALA A 935 -17.45 -18.07 -9.47
CA ALA A 935 -18.29 -17.92 -8.28
C ALA A 935 -19.10 -16.62 -8.33
N LYS A 936 -20.07 -16.50 -7.44
CA LYS A 936 -20.88 -15.29 -7.23
C LYS A 936 -20.74 -14.81 -5.79
N SER A 937 -21.10 -13.53 -5.56
CA SER A 937 -21.35 -13.02 -4.22
C SER A 937 -22.47 -13.80 -3.53
N THR A 938 -22.54 -13.73 -2.21
CA THR A 938 -23.49 -14.53 -1.42
C THR A 938 -24.94 -14.15 -1.69
N ASP A 939 -25.19 -12.89 -2.06
CA ASP A 939 -26.51 -12.40 -2.49
C ASP A 939 -26.82 -12.70 -3.96
N GLY A 940 -25.83 -13.21 -4.72
CA GLY A 940 -25.93 -13.50 -6.14
C GLY A 940 -25.94 -12.28 -7.06
N ALA A 941 -25.78 -11.06 -6.53
CA ALA A 941 -25.86 -9.82 -7.30
C ALA A 941 -24.59 -9.55 -8.13
N ARG A 942 -23.41 -9.96 -7.62
CA ARG A 942 -22.12 -9.80 -8.30
C ARG A 942 -21.58 -11.15 -8.77
N VAL A 943 -20.86 -11.12 -9.87
CA VAL A 943 -20.14 -12.29 -10.39
C VAL A 943 -18.64 -12.08 -10.18
N GLY A 944 -17.95 -13.15 -9.79
CA GLY A 944 -16.49 -13.20 -9.80
C GLY A 944 -15.94 -13.42 -11.21
N ARG A 945 -14.64 -13.29 -11.34
CA ARG A 945 -13.92 -13.63 -12.57
C ARG A 945 -14.14 -15.09 -12.92
N ALA A 946 -14.27 -15.36 -14.22
CA ALA A 946 -14.34 -16.72 -14.74
C ALA A 946 -12.94 -17.24 -15.08
N ASP A 947 -12.71 -18.53 -14.88
CA ASP A 947 -11.49 -19.19 -15.29
C ASP A 947 -11.81 -20.41 -16.20
N ALA A 948 -10.87 -20.70 -17.08
CA ALA A 948 -10.99 -21.82 -18.02
C ALA A 948 -10.98 -23.16 -17.27
N PHE A 949 -11.90 -24.07 -17.68
CA PHE A 949 -11.88 -25.43 -17.19
C PHE A 949 -11.11 -26.32 -18.20
N PRO A 950 -10.07 -27.06 -17.74
CA PRO A 950 -9.20 -27.84 -18.62
C PRO A 950 -9.84 -29.09 -19.23
#